data_57b4b51bb57042bf0f85ab88f483a668
#
_entry.id   57b4b51bb57042bf0f85ab88f483a668
#
_cell.length_a   1.000
_cell.length_b   1.000
_cell.length_c   1.000
_cell.angle_alpha   90.00
_cell.angle_beta   90.00
_cell.angle_gamma   90.00
#
_symmetry.space_group_name_H-M   'P 1'
#
loop_
_entity.id
_entity.type
_entity.pdbx_description
1 polymer ?
#
loop_
_entity_poly.entity_id
_entity_poly.type
_entity_poly.pdbx_seq_one_letter_code
_entity_poly.pdbx_strand_id
1 'polypeptide(L)'
;MNTNADERQEWTGFQESRPYGPKYDLRTDFVMVYGISKDLPARIEGWKKAGYTIHLMTGVSWGEYQDYLYGRFDGRNHWDEAQTDRSGKHLLHGKDVPYMVPTISFAEYLASHIKRAIDCGAEAIHLEEPEFWAASGYSDAFKREWLNYYGEEWIPPHSSPDAQYRASKLKAAMYYRALDRLCSQMKEYSLVTYGRTVRFYVPTHSLINYTQWRIISPEALLVSMPGCDGFIAQIWTGTARTPNVYKGLRRERTFETAYLEYGIMQELTRGTGREMWFLHDPIEDNPGYSWSDYRKNYCSTVVASLLHPEVKQYEVCPWPRRVFEGSYPTENGQGKETIPGDYATVLLTVMYVLRDMHNHEEEDGGNSYTSGIGLCLSNSAMYQRGDVVPDESGHGETFKYDGTTAADGLSAEQQELLDWSAFYGLALPLVKGGIPLRPVQLDNIMTFPGYIDGYRVLLLSYEFMKPEHPGIHQAIGQWVREGGVLIYVGDGSDPFHSVREWWNRAKGRRAYERPEEHLFESLGLSRNPEEGEHKVGSGAVLIHRVNPAVLSRTDSGAKQVRSNVRRALEIRGEQGEYREIDLLQMKRGPYLITHVLDETESQKPVVLQGLFLDLFEADLPVRHSVELKPGEDSLLYDLNKSNEKLRVPGILVSSSRIREEQLDETGFSFVSESPSDVNVSTRVRVPGEPRIVTAGGTAAEFHYDSISGTVLIRYPGAPKGITVNLQW
;
A
#
# COMPACT_ATOMS: atom_id res chain seq x y z
N MET A 1 -15.42 -22.39 27.50
CA MET A 1 -16.33 -22.82 26.45
C MET A 1 -15.85 -22.18 25.16
N ASN A 2 -15.14 -22.95 24.34
CA ASN A 2 -14.69 -22.51 23.02
C ASN A 2 -15.91 -22.49 22.10
N THR A 3 -16.43 -21.32 21.84
CA THR A 3 -17.28 -21.13 20.68
C THR A 3 -16.34 -20.94 19.51
N ASN A 4 -16.34 -21.90 18.57
CA ASN A 4 -15.74 -21.76 17.24
C ASN A 4 -16.23 -20.43 16.65
N ALA A 5 -15.34 -19.43 16.62
CA ALA A 5 -15.46 -18.38 15.64
C ALA A 5 -15.30 -19.09 14.30
N ASP A 6 -16.39 -19.15 13.55
CA ASP A 6 -16.34 -19.48 12.13
C ASP A 6 -15.25 -18.59 11.55
N GLU A 7 -14.15 -19.18 11.09
CA GLU A 7 -13.11 -18.47 10.36
C GLU A 7 -13.72 -17.98 9.06
N ARG A 8 -14.29 -16.78 9.11
CA ARG A 8 -14.84 -16.14 7.92
C ARG A 8 -13.69 -15.83 6.99
N GLN A 9 -13.70 -16.48 5.85
CA GLN A 9 -12.70 -16.30 4.80
C GLN A 9 -13.02 -15.03 4.02
N GLU A 10 -12.42 -13.91 4.41
CA GLU A 10 -12.49 -12.63 3.70
C GLU A 10 -11.13 -12.38 3.03
N TRP A 11 -11.01 -12.75 1.77
CA TRP A 11 -9.75 -12.62 1.01
C TRP A 11 -9.80 -11.47 0.02
N THR A 12 -11.00 -11.17 -0.51
CA THR A 12 -11.20 -10.07 -1.46
C THR A 12 -12.45 -9.28 -1.15
N GLY A 13 -12.38 -7.96 -1.34
CA GLY A 13 -13.49 -7.04 -1.23
C GLY A 13 -13.32 -5.85 -2.16
N PHE A 14 -14.35 -5.02 -2.29
CA PHE A 14 -14.31 -3.78 -3.05
C PHE A 14 -15.21 -2.71 -2.41
N GLN A 15 -14.99 -1.47 -2.77
CA GLN A 15 -15.82 -0.35 -2.30
C GLN A 15 -16.79 0.13 -3.38
N GLU A 16 -18.01 0.50 -2.98
CA GLU A 16 -19.01 1.10 -3.86
C GLU A 16 -19.98 2.02 -3.11
N SER A 17 -20.21 3.21 -3.63
CA SER A 17 -21.13 4.21 -3.05
C SER A 17 -22.58 4.06 -3.55
N ARG A 18 -22.80 3.33 -4.64
CA ARG A 18 -24.11 3.14 -5.25
C ARG A 18 -24.88 1.97 -4.62
N PRO A 19 -26.22 1.91 -4.78
CA PRO A 19 -26.98 0.71 -4.52
C PRO A 19 -26.48 -0.48 -5.33
N TYR A 20 -26.78 -1.71 -4.86
CA TYR A 20 -26.48 -2.92 -5.61
C TYR A 20 -26.94 -2.84 -7.07
N GLY A 21 -26.08 -3.29 -7.96
CA GLY A 21 -26.36 -3.44 -9.38
C GLY A 21 -25.62 -4.66 -9.96
N PRO A 22 -26.25 -5.45 -10.84
CA PRO A 22 -25.67 -6.69 -11.38
C PRO A 22 -24.39 -6.46 -12.19
N LYS A 23 -24.17 -5.27 -12.73
CA LYS A 23 -22.93 -4.89 -13.45
C LYS A 23 -21.73 -4.69 -12.50
N TYR A 24 -22.01 -4.39 -11.24
CA TYR A 24 -21.00 -4.13 -10.21
C TYR A 24 -20.79 -5.32 -9.26
N ASP A 25 -21.49 -6.40 -9.52
CA ASP A 25 -21.46 -7.60 -8.69
C ASP A 25 -20.20 -8.42 -8.97
N LEU A 26 -19.09 -8.03 -8.36
CA LEU A 26 -17.78 -8.66 -8.54
C LEU A 26 -17.69 -10.05 -7.88
N ARG A 27 -18.69 -10.48 -7.12
CA ARG A 27 -18.71 -11.76 -6.38
C ARG A 27 -17.50 -11.96 -5.46
N THR A 28 -16.99 -10.86 -4.89
CA THR A 28 -15.98 -10.88 -3.81
C THR A 28 -16.60 -11.39 -2.50
N ASP A 29 -15.79 -11.52 -1.46
CA ASP A 29 -16.26 -12.05 -0.17
C ASP A 29 -17.07 -11.01 0.60
N PHE A 30 -16.72 -9.73 0.50
CA PHE A 30 -17.44 -8.61 1.12
C PHE A 30 -17.49 -7.38 0.20
N VAL A 31 -18.34 -6.44 0.56
CA VAL A 31 -18.42 -5.11 -0.05
C VAL A 31 -18.33 -4.02 1.03
N MET A 32 -17.50 -3.01 0.79
CA MET A 32 -17.44 -1.80 1.58
C MET A 32 -18.46 -0.80 1.01
N VAL A 33 -19.60 -0.65 1.70
CA VAL A 33 -20.61 0.37 1.33
C VAL A 33 -20.05 1.73 1.72
N TYR A 34 -19.77 2.56 0.73
CA TYR A 34 -19.03 3.81 0.94
C TYR A 34 -19.92 4.98 1.34
N GLY A 35 -19.49 5.73 2.37
CA GLY A 35 -20.11 6.98 2.82
C GLY A 35 -21.29 6.81 3.77
N ILE A 36 -21.51 7.83 4.58
CA ILE A 36 -22.47 7.84 5.72
C ILE A 36 -23.76 8.59 5.43
N SER A 37 -24.10 8.82 4.18
CA SER A 37 -25.31 9.52 3.74
C SER A 37 -26.61 8.90 4.29
N LYS A 38 -27.73 9.61 4.13
CA LYS A 38 -29.03 9.20 4.70
C LYS A 38 -29.55 7.88 4.15
N ASP A 39 -29.20 7.53 2.92
CA ASP A 39 -29.59 6.29 2.21
C ASP A 39 -28.72 5.07 2.55
N LEU A 40 -27.69 5.23 3.40
CA LEU A 40 -26.79 4.14 3.81
C LEU A 40 -27.55 2.86 4.23
N PRO A 41 -28.61 2.88 5.05
CA PRO A 41 -29.34 1.66 5.42
C PRO A 41 -29.92 0.92 4.21
N ALA A 42 -30.47 1.65 3.23
CA ALA A 42 -31.03 1.06 2.02
C ALA A 42 -29.95 0.44 1.12
N ARG A 43 -28.78 1.09 1.01
CA ARG A 43 -27.64 0.54 0.26
C ARG A 43 -27.09 -0.72 0.91
N ILE A 44 -26.92 -0.72 2.23
CA ILE A 44 -26.50 -1.92 2.99
C ILE A 44 -27.48 -3.07 2.76
N GLU A 45 -28.78 -2.82 2.87
CA GLU A 45 -29.80 -3.86 2.68
C GLU A 45 -29.80 -4.44 1.25
N GLY A 46 -29.55 -3.60 0.24
CA GLY A 46 -29.41 -4.03 -1.15
C GLY A 46 -28.26 -5.00 -1.36
N TRP A 47 -27.08 -4.67 -0.88
CA TRP A 47 -25.89 -5.52 -0.97
C TRP A 47 -25.99 -6.79 -0.12
N LYS A 48 -26.59 -6.69 1.06
CA LYS A 48 -26.86 -7.85 1.94
C LYS A 48 -27.80 -8.88 1.28
N LYS A 49 -28.85 -8.42 0.58
CA LYS A 49 -29.75 -9.29 -0.20
C LYS A 49 -29.04 -9.99 -1.36
N ALA A 50 -27.99 -9.40 -1.89
CA ALA A 50 -27.14 -10.02 -2.91
C ALA A 50 -26.16 -11.07 -2.35
N GLY A 51 -26.12 -11.25 -1.01
CA GLY A 51 -25.32 -12.28 -0.34
C GLY A 51 -23.94 -11.85 0.10
N TYR A 52 -23.65 -10.54 0.14
CA TYR A 52 -22.37 -10.02 0.60
C TYR A 52 -22.30 -9.90 2.12
N THR A 53 -21.11 -10.16 2.68
CA THR A 53 -20.72 -9.61 3.98
C THR A 53 -20.59 -8.08 3.84
N ILE A 54 -21.13 -7.35 4.80
CA ILE A 54 -21.19 -5.89 4.72
C ILE A 54 -20.10 -5.26 5.57
N HIS A 55 -19.29 -4.42 4.94
CA HIS A 55 -18.42 -3.46 5.61
C HIS A 55 -18.90 -2.04 5.30
N LEU A 56 -18.57 -1.09 6.16
CA LEU A 56 -18.71 0.35 5.88
C LEU A 56 -17.32 0.91 5.56
N MET A 57 -17.21 1.80 4.58
CA MET A 57 -16.05 2.67 4.40
C MET A 57 -16.47 4.14 4.41
N THR A 58 -15.69 4.99 5.07
CA THR A 58 -15.95 6.43 5.10
C THR A 58 -14.66 7.19 5.37
N GLY A 59 -14.47 8.32 4.69
CA GLY A 59 -13.39 9.25 4.99
C GLY A 59 -13.45 9.73 6.45
N VAL A 60 -12.29 9.96 7.07
CA VAL A 60 -12.19 10.53 8.42
C VAL A 60 -11.57 11.91 8.44
N SER A 61 -11.08 12.37 7.30
CA SER A 61 -10.57 13.72 7.11
C SER A 61 -11.47 14.58 6.23
N TRP A 62 -12.26 13.96 5.36
CA TRP A 62 -13.17 14.64 4.44
C TRP A 62 -14.41 13.80 4.16
N GLY A 63 -15.50 14.44 3.72
CA GLY A 63 -16.75 13.78 3.40
C GLY A 63 -17.93 14.75 3.37
N GLU A 64 -19.14 14.21 3.12
CA GLU A 64 -20.39 15.00 3.11
C GLU A 64 -20.87 15.32 4.55
N TYR A 65 -20.14 16.18 5.26
CA TYR A 65 -20.36 16.52 6.69
C TYR A 65 -21.04 17.87 6.88
N GLN A 66 -21.85 18.31 5.91
CA GLN A 66 -22.52 19.64 5.93
C GLN A 66 -23.49 19.80 7.10
N ASP A 67 -24.08 18.73 7.62
CA ASP A 67 -24.94 18.77 8.80
C ASP A 67 -24.14 19.08 10.08
N TYR A 68 -22.91 18.59 10.21
CA TYR A 68 -21.98 18.95 11.25
C TYR A 68 -21.47 20.39 11.08
N LEU A 69 -20.95 20.71 9.91
CA LEU A 69 -20.35 21.99 9.60
C LEU A 69 -21.31 23.16 9.86
N TYR A 70 -22.57 23.02 9.47
CA TYR A 70 -23.58 24.07 9.61
C TYR A 70 -24.43 23.94 10.88
N GLY A 71 -24.02 23.16 11.86
CA GLY A 71 -24.62 23.07 13.19
C GLY A 71 -25.97 22.35 13.25
N ARG A 72 -26.29 21.49 12.29
CA ARG A 72 -27.52 20.69 12.32
C ARG A 72 -27.42 19.47 13.21
N PHE A 73 -26.21 19.08 13.56
CA PHE A 73 -25.94 17.94 14.43
C PHE A 73 -26.14 18.27 15.92
N ASP A 74 -25.54 19.34 16.41
CA ASP A 74 -25.49 19.69 17.84
C ASP A 74 -25.85 21.18 18.13
N GLY A 75 -26.23 21.94 17.12
CA GLY A 75 -26.57 23.37 17.24
C GLY A 75 -25.37 24.32 17.14
N ARG A 76 -24.13 23.82 17.02
CA ARG A 76 -22.90 24.59 16.88
C ARG A 76 -22.40 24.55 15.44
N ASN A 77 -21.96 25.69 14.90
CA ASN A 77 -21.24 25.76 13.64
C ASN A 77 -19.78 25.29 13.83
N HIS A 78 -19.31 24.37 13.02
CA HIS A 78 -18.00 23.72 13.14
C HIS A 78 -17.01 24.08 12.02
N TRP A 79 -17.25 25.16 11.28
CA TRP A 79 -16.29 25.60 10.27
C TRP A 79 -14.92 26.02 10.86
N ASP A 80 -14.84 26.33 12.15
CA ASP A 80 -13.60 26.55 12.88
C ASP A 80 -12.75 25.25 13.02
N GLU A 81 -13.34 24.07 12.74
CA GLU A 81 -12.68 22.78 12.69
C GLU A 81 -12.25 22.36 11.27
N ALA A 82 -12.50 23.20 10.24
CA ALA A 82 -11.93 22.98 8.92
C ALA A 82 -10.42 23.23 8.92
N GLN A 83 -9.64 22.36 8.26
CA GLN A 83 -8.22 22.59 8.06
C GLN A 83 -8.02 23.89 7.29
N THR A 84 -7.18 24.77 7.81
CA THR A 84 -7.02 26.13 7.31
C THR A 84 -5.54 26.43 7.11
N ASP A 85 -5.20 27.02 5.96
CA ASP A 85 -3.85 27.44 5.61
C ASP A 85 -3.45 28.78 6.27
N ARG A 86 -2.21 29.22 6.06
CA ARG A 86 -1.68 30.47 6.63
C ARG A 86 -2.36 31.75 6.12
N SER A 87 -3.05 31.69 4.98
CA SER A 87 -3.83 32.81 4.45
C SER A 87 -5.25 32.91 5.06
N GLY A 88 -5.64 31.91 5.87
CA GLY A 88 -6.97 31.78 6.42
C GLY A 88 -7.96 31.06 5.48
N LYS A 89 -7.51 30.51 4.37
CA LYS A 89 -8.33 29.75 3.43
C LYS A 89 -8.50 28.31 3.92
N HIS A 90 -9.72 27.79 3.85
CA HIS A 90 -9.98 26.36 4.12
C HIS A 90 -9.43 25.48 3.00
N LEU A 91 -8.82 24.36 3.38
CA LEU A 91 -8.42 23.32 2.45
C LEU A 91 -9.63 22.45 2.13
N LEU A 92 -9.96 22.31 0.86
CA LEU A 92 -11.16 21.63 0.40
C LEU A 92 -10.78 20.40 -0.44
N HIS A 93 -11.42 19.28 -0.15
CA HIS A 93 -11.40 18.09 -1.01
C HIS A 93 -12.32 18.26 -2.23
N GLY A 94 -13.40 19.03 -2.07
CA GLY A 94 -14.38 19.34 -3.11
C GLY A 94 -15.22 20.55 -2.72
N LYS A 95 -16.19 20.90 -3.55
CA LYS A 95 -17.06 22.05 -3.26
C LYS A 95 -17.80 21.83 -1.93
N ASP A 96 -17.60 22.73 -0.96
CA ASP A 96 -18.16 22.65 0.39
C ASP A 96 -17.81 21.37 1.18
N VAL A 97 -16.69 20.72 0.83
CA VAL A 97 -16.16 19.55 1.52
C VAL A 97 -14.76 19.85 2.03
N PRO A 98 -14.63 20.45 3.23
CA PRO A 98 -13.31 20.74 3.80
C PRO A 98 -12.65 19.48 4.35
N TYR A 99 -11.32 19.50 4.37
CA TYR A 99 -10.57 18.61 5.25
C TYR A 99 -10.78 19.04 6.69
N MET A 100 -11.06 18.09 7.58
CA MET A 100 -11.42 18.35 8.97
C MET A 100 -10.21 18.22 9.91
N VAL A 101 -10.19 19.05 10.94
CA VAL A 101 -9.32 18.86 12.10
C VAL A 101 -9.94 17.76 12.97
N PRO A 102 -9.21 16.67 13.29
CA PRO A 102 -9.77 15.53 14.02
C PRO A 102 -9.93 15.84 15.52
N THR A 103 -10.94 16.66 15.83
CA THR A 103 -11.36 16.94 17.20
C THR A 103 -12.15 15.78 17.80
N ILE A 104 -12.30 15.74 19.11
CA ILE A 104 -13.16 14.75 19.77
C ILE A 104 -14.62 14.96 19.36
N SER A 105 -15.07 16.20 19.19
CA SER A 105 -16.43 16.51 18.72
C SER A 105 -16.69 15.91 17.33
N PHE A 106 -15.73 16.04 16.42
CA PHE A 106 -15.83 15.44 15.09
C PHE A 106 -15.81 13.90 15.14
N ALA A 107 -14.99 13.30 16.01
CA ALA A 107 -14.99 11.84 16.22
C ALA A 107 -16.35 11.35 16.76
N GLU A 108 -17.00 12.07 17.64
CA GLU A 108 -18.35 11.73 18.15
C GLU A 108 -19.43 11.87 17.07
N TYR A 109 -19.30 12.85 16.17
CA TYR A 109 -20.15 12.96 14.99
C TYR A 109 -20.02 11.73 14.09
N LEU A 110 -18.78 11.34 13.72
CA LEU A 110 -18.53 10.14 12.90
C LEU A 110 -19.07 8.88 13.59
N ALA A 111 -18.83 8.74 14.89
CA ALA A 111 -19.33 7.60 15.68
C ALA A 111 -20.86 7.46 15.60
N SER A 112 -21.62 8.58 15.63
CA SER A 112 -23.08 8.56 15.52
C SER A 112 -23.58 7.98 14.19
N HIS A 113 -22.85 8.20 13.10
CA HIS A 113 -23.16 7.66 11.78
C HIS A 113 -22.70 6.21 11.61
N ILE A 114 -21.50 5.87 12.12
CA ILE A 114 -20.97 4.51 12.12
C ILE A 114 -21.88 3.56 12.91
N LYS A 115 -22.42 4.04 14.02
CA LYS A 115 -23.42 3.31 14.80
C LYS A 115 -24.59 2.82 13.92
N ARG A 116 -25.09 3.65 13.00
CA ARG A 116 -26.18 3.28 12.08
C ARG A 116 -25.78 2.12 11.15
N ALA A 117 -24.52 2.08 10.68
CA ALA A 117 -24.04 0.97 9.86
C ALA A 117 -23.95 -0.32 10.68
N ILE A 118 -23.46 -0.26 11.92
CA ILE A 118 -23.41 -1.39 12.86
C ILE A 118 -24.82 -1.93 13.11
N ASP A 119 -25.81 -1.05 13.31
CA ASP A 119 -27.22 -1.40 13.51
C ASP A 119 -27.81 -2.09 12.27
N CYS A 120 -27.35 -1.76 11.07
CA CYS A 120 -27.74 -2.43 9.82
C CYS A 120 -26.96 -3.72 9.55
N GLY A 121 -26.00 -4.09 10.41
CA GLY A 121 -25.27 -5.35 10.33
C GLY A 121 -23.90 -5.27 9.68
N ALA A 122 -23.28 -4.10 9.58
CA ALA A 122 -21.90 -3.99 9.17
C ALA A 122 -20.99 -4.74 10.14
N GLU A 123 -20.05 -5.54 9.61
CA GLU A 123 -19.14 -6.39 10.38
C GLU A 123 -17.76 -5.79 10.56
N ALA A 124 -17.39 -4.89 9.67
CA ALA A 124 -16.17 -4.09 9.77
C ALA A 124 -16.40 -2.66 9.29
N ILE A 125 -15.58 -1.76 9.79
CA ILE A 125 -15.59 -0.34 9.49
C ILE A 125 -14.19 0.05 8.98
N HIS A 126 -14.13 0.69 7.83
CA HIS A 126 -12.92 1.21 7.23
C HIS A 126 -12.90 2.73 7.37
N LEU A 127 -11.96 3.22 8.18
CA LEU A 127 -11.75 4.63 8.50
C LEU A 127 -10.70 5.20 7.55
N GLU A 128 -11.16 5.69 6.40
CA GLU A 128 -10.32 6.04 5.27
C GLU A 128 -9.60 7.37 5.46
N GLU A 129 -8.32 7.39 5.10
CA GLU A 129 -7.48 8.57 4.90
C GLU A 129 -7.46 9.55 6.08
N PRO A 130 -6.79 9.19 7.20
CA PRO A 130 -6.57 10.13 8.30
C PRO A 130 -5.52 11.19 7.91
N GLU A 131 -5.90 12.14 7.07
CA GLU A 131 -5.05 13.08 6.37
C GLU A 131 -5.06 14.47 7.01
N PHE A 132 -3.91 14.94 7.43
CA PHE A 132 -3.72 16.30 7.87
C PHE A 132 -2.66 17.00 7.01
N TRP A 133 -3.07 18.00 6.25
CA TRP A 133 -2.18 18.72 5.35
C TRP A 133 -1.08 19.48 6.07
N ALA A 134 0.16 19.40 5.58
CA ALA A 134 1.29 20.15 6.14
C ALA A 134 1.05 21.66 6.09
N ALA A 135 0.44 22.15 5.00
CA ALA A 135 0.09 23.56 4.82
C ALA A 135 -0.94 24.08 5.83
N SER A 136 -1.68 23.21 6.51
CA SER A 136 -2.69 23.59 7.49
C SER A 136 -2.12 23.73 8.92
N GLY A 137 -2.98 24.06 9.88
CA GLY A 137 -2.58 24.27 11.27
C GLY A 137 -2.85 25.69 11.77
N TYR A 138 -3.70 26.43 11.05
CA TYR A 138 -4.01 27.84 11.36
C TYR A 138 -5.45 28.05 11.82
N SER A 139 -6.31 27.02 11.78
CA SER A 139 -7.68 27.10 12.29
C SER A 139 -7.72 27.29 13.81
N ASP A 140 -8.82 27.88 14.31
CA ASP A 140 -8.95 28.10 15.74
C ASP A 140 -9.04 26.81 16.55
N ALA A 141 -9.62 25.77 15.98
CA ALA A 141 -9.60 24.44 16.59
C ALA A 141 -8.16 23.91 16.78
N PHE A 142 -7.32 24.02 15.75
CA PHE A 142 -5.93 23.58 15.86
C PHE A 142 -5.12 24.38 16.88
N LYS A 143 -5.34 25.72 16.95
CA LYS A 143 -4.67 26.57 17.95
C LYS A 143 -5.07 26.18 19.39
N ARG A 144 -6.35 25.86 19.61
CA ARG A 144 -6.81 25.34 20.92
C ARG A 144 -6.14 24.01 21.26
N GLU A 145 -6.05 23.09 20.30
CA GLU A 145 -5.40 21.80 20.49
C GLU A 145 -3.90 21.93 20.75
N TRP A 146 -3.22 22.89 20.10
CA TRP A 146 -1.83 23.20 20.37
C TRP A 146 -1.62 23.62 21.83
N LEU A 147 -2.43 24.54 22.34
CA LEU A 147 -2.38 24.98 23.73
C LEU A 147 -2.61 23.81 24.70
N ASN A 148 -3.61 22.99 24.41
CA ASN A 148 -3.91 21.80 25.22
C ASN A 148 -2.77 20.78 25.26
N TYR A 149 -2.11 20.55 24.14
CA TYR A 149 -1.07 19.54 23.99
C TYR A 149 0.29 19.99 24.52
N TYR A 150 0.71 21.22 24.20
CA TYR A 150 2.01 21.75 24.56
C TYR A 150 2.02 22.61 25.84
N GLY A 151 0.87 23.12 26.25
CA GLY A 151 0.78 24.09 27.37
C GLY A 151 1.44 25.44 27.07
N GLU A 152 1.65 25.74 25.78
CA GLU A 152 2.31 26.95 25.28
C GLU A 152 1.40 27.66 24.29
N GLU A 153 1.60 28.98 24.10
CA GLU A 153 0.93 29.73 23.04
C GLU A 153 1.26 29.13 21.66
N TRP A 154 0.27 29.18 20.77
CA TRP A 154 0.44 28.67 19.42
C TRP A 154 1.52 29.45 18.65
N ILE A 155 2.37 28.70 17.96
CA ILE A 155 3.41 29.23 17.08
C ILE A 155 3.05 28.85 15.64
N PRO A 156 3.07 29.82 14.68
CA PRO A 156 2.80 29.51 13.28
C PRO A 156 3.73 28.42 12.73
N PRO A 157 3.20 27.35 12.11
CA PRO A 157 4.03 26.23 11.60
C PRO A 157 5.17 26.68 10.67
N HIS A 158 4.95 27.67 9.82
CA HIS A 158 5.95 28.19 8.88
C HIS A 158 7.08 29.02 9.51
N SER A 159 7.03 29.32 10.79
CA SER A 159 7.98 30.25 11.44
C SER A 159 9.37 29.64 11.68
N SER A 160 9.48 28.30 11.72
CA SER A 160 10.74 27.61 11.88
C SER A 160 10.61 26.10 11.64
N PRO A 161 11.72 25.36 11.37
CA PRO A 161 11.69 23.90 11.34
C PRO A 161 11.11 23.27 12.62
N ASP A 162 11.42 23.85 13.81
CA ASP A 162 10.88 23.39 15.09
C ASP A 162 9.35 23.55 15.18
N ALA A 163 8.82 24.70 14.75
CA ALA A 163 7.39 24.95 14.75
C ALA A 163 6.65 24.03 13.79
N GLN A 164 7.20 23.79 12.60
CA GLN A 164 6.66 22.85 11.62
C GLN A 164 6.64 21.42 12.15
N TYR A 165 7.75 20.95 12.68
CA TYR A 165 7.88 19.59 13.22
C TYR A 165 6.89 19.35 14.37
N ARG A 166 6.78 20.31 15.30
CA ARG A 166 5.82 20.25 16.41
C ARG A 166 4.38 20.28 15.93
N ALA A 167 4.05 21.12 14.93
CA ALA A 167 2.73 21.15 14.35
C ALA A 167 2.35 19.81 13.73
N SER A 168 3.27 19.20 12.98
CA SER A 168 3.06 17.89 12.35
C SER A 168 2.91 16.76 13.37
N LYS A 169 3.72 16.78 14.42
CA LYS A 169 3.60 15.82 15.54
C LYS A 169 2.25 15.93 16.26
N LEU A 170 1.75 17.16 16.46
CA LEU A 170 0.42 17.35 17.01
C LEU A 170 -0.68 16.83 16.07
N LYS A 171 -0.57 17.06 14.76
CA LYS A 171 -1.53 16.57 13.76
C LYS A 171 -1.68 15.03 13.83
N ALA A 172 -0.57 14.32 13.87
CA ALA A 172 -0.58 12.85 14.03
C ALA A 172 -1.20 12.42 15.38
N ALA A 173 -0.84 13.09 16.48
CA ALA A 173 -1.39 12.80 17.80
C ALA A 173 -2.90 13.06 17.89
N MET A 174 -3.41 14.08 17.19
CA MET A 174 -4.85 14.39 17.15
C MET A 174 -5.63 13.28 16.44
N TYR A 175 -5.17 12.78 15.30
CA TYR A 175 -5.80 11.63 14.63
C TYR A 175 -5.77 10.38 15.49
N TYR A 176 -4.61 10.04 16.08
CA TYR A 176 -4.53 8.90 16.98
C TYR A 176 -5.60 8.99 18.09
N ARG A 177 -5.69 10.12 18.78
CA ARG A 177 -6.65 10.36 19.86
C ARG A 177 -8.11 10.25 19.40
N ALA A 178 -8.43 10.86 18.25
CA ALA A 178 -9.79 10.86 17.70
C ALA A 178 -10.21 9.44 17.27
N LEU A 179 -9.34 8.71 16.58
CA LEU A 179 -9.63 7.36 16.11
C LEU A 179 -9.65 6.34 17.24
N ASP A 180 -8.77 6.46 18.24
CA ASP A 180 -8.80 5.60 19.43
C ASP A 180 -10.14 5.76 20.19
N ARG A 181 -10.59 7.00 20.37
CA ARG A 181 -11.91 7.30 20.97
C ARG A 181 -13.05 6.67 20.18
N LEU A 182 -13.06 6.87 18.87
CA LEU A 182 -14.10 6.35 17.96
C LEU A 182 -14.14 4.81 17.96
N CYS A 183 -13.00 4.18 17.73
CA CYS A 183 -12.91 2.72 17.65
C CYS A 183 -13.31 2.04 18.97
N SER A 184 -12.79 2.55 20.10
CA SER A 184 -13.10 2.00 21.42
C SER A 184 -14.60 2.11 21.74
N GLN A 185 -15.19 3.27 21.50
CA GLN A 185 -16.62 3.49 21.72
C GLN A 185 -17.51 2.59 20.86
N MET A 186 -17.16 2.42 19.58
CA MET A 186 -17.97 1.63 18.66
C MET A 186 -17.79 0.12 18.85
N LYS A 187 -16.60 -0.35 19.24
CA LYS A 187 -16.38 -1.74 19.65
C LYS A 187 -17.19 -2.08 20.89
N GLU A 188 -17.17 -1.23 21.91
CA GLU A 188 -17.98 -1.38 23.12
C GLU A 188 -19.48 -1.40 22.79
N TYR A 189 -19.95 -0.43 21.98
CA TYR A 189 -21.34 -0.39 21.52
C TYR A 189 -21.77 -1.68 20.83
N SER A 190 -20.98 -2.14 19.86
CA SER A 190 -21.26 -3.36 19.11
C SER A 190 -21.32 -4.60 20.03
N LEU A 191 -20.37 -4.71 20.95
CA LEU A 191 -20.30 -5.81 21.91
C LEU A 191 -21.53 -5.82 22.85
N VAL A 192 -21.87 -4.67 23.46
CA VAL A 192 -22.97 -4.55 24.40
C VAL A 192 -24.33 -4.76 23.74
N THR A 193 -24.50 -4.23 22.52
CA THR A 193 -25.81 -4.25 21.84
C THR A 193 -26.06 -5.55 21.10
N TYR A 194 -25.03 -6.12 20.45
CA TYR A 194 -25.17 -7.24 19.53
C TYR A 194 -24.39 -8.50 19.93
N GLY A 195 -23.62 -8.46 21.01
CA GLY A 195 -22.79 -9.57 21.47
C GLY A 195 -21.62 -9.91 20.55
N ARG A 196 -21.25 -9.00 19.61
CA ARG A 196 -20.13 -9.16 18.67
C ARG A 196 -19.27 -7.91 18.65
N THR A 197 -17.98 -8.07 18.41
CA THR A 197 -17.05 -6.92 18.24
C THR A 197 -16.90 -6.59 16.76
N VAL A 198 -17.25 -5.37 16.38
CA VAL A 198 -16.98 -4.84 15.04
C VAL A 198 -15.47 -4.60 14.85
N ARG A 199 -14.95 -4.92 13.67
CA ARG A 199 -13.53 -4.69 13.32
C ARG A 199 -13.33 -3.30 12.73
N PHE A 200 -12.12 -2.74 12.93
CA PHE A 200 -11.74 -1.44 12.39
C PHE A 200 -10.45 -1.53 11.59
N TYR A 201 -10.53 -1.11 10.35
CA TYR A 201 -9.39 -1.00 9.43
C TYR A 201 -9.17 0.47 9.04
N VAL A 202 -7.93 0.81 8.72
CA VAL A 202 -7.56 2.14 8.24
C VAL A 202 -7.01 2.01 6.81
N PRO A 203 -7.83 2.28 5.78
CA PRO A 203 -7.33 2.52 4.43
C PRO A 203 -6.46 3.76 4.42
N THR A 204 -5.22 3.63 3.97
CA THR A 204 -4.23 4.71 4.04
C THR A 204 -3.14 4.53 3.00
N HIS A 205 -2.52 5.63 2.59
CA HIS A 205 -1.40 5.61 1.66
C HIS A 205 -0.09 5.26 2.37
N SER A 206 0.92 4.88 1.61
CA SER A 206 2.25 4.65 2.15
C SER A 206 2.89 5.93 2.68
N LEU A 207 3.83 5.77 3.61
CA LEU A 207 4.62 6.89 4.14
C LEU A 207 5.38 7.64 3.05
N ILE A 208 5.81 6.97 1.98
CA ILE A 208 6.41 7.63 0.80
C ILE A 208 5.41 8.59 0.16
N ASN A 209 4.22 8.08 -0.12
CA ASN A 209 3.20 8.83 -0.83
C ASN A 209 2.77 10.06 -0.01
N TYR A 210 2.41 9.86 1.25
CA TYR A 210 2.03 10.97 2.14
C TYR A 210 3.14 12.02 2.32
N THR A 211 4.39 11.59 2.40
CA THR A 211 5.50 12.53 2.46
C THR A 211 5.61 13.39 1.20
N GLN A 212 5.44 12.78 0.02
CA GLN A 212 5.44 13.50 -1.26
C GLN A 212 4.25 14.45 -1.40
N TRP A 213 3.10 14.06 -0.92
CA TRP A 213 1.87 14.88 -0.94
C TRP A 213 1.82 15.92 0.17
N ARG A 214 2.81 15.96 1.06
CA ARG A 214 2.84 16.87 2.20
C ARG A 214 1.64 16.67 3.13
N ILE A 215 1.29 15.44 3.39
CA ILE A 215 0.25 15.01 4.32
C ILE A 215 0.90 14.37 5.52
N ILE A 216 0.33 14.59 6.70
CA ILE A 216 0.68 13.92 7.95
C ILE A 216 -0.43 12.95 8.29
N SER A 217 -0.06 11.70 8.52
CA SER A 217 -0.93 10.63 8.94
C SER A 217 -0.28 9.83 10.08
N PRO A 218 -1.06 9.18 10.96
CA PRO A 218 -0.53 8.56 12.19
C PRO A 218 -0.22 7.06 12.04
N GLU A 219 0.10 6.51 10.86
CA GLU A 219 0.15 5.05 10.62
C GLU A 219 0.88 4.27 11.71
N ALA A 220 2.12 4.64 12.05
CA ALA A 220 2.88 3.92 13.06
C ALA A 220 2.27 4.03 14.47
N LEU A 221 1.57 5.13 14.78
CA LEU A 221 0.83 5.25 16.03
C LEU A 221 -0.39 4.33 16.03
N LEU A 222 -1.10 4.23 14.90
CA LEU A 222 -2.31 3.40 14.77
C LEU A 222 -2.00 1.90 14.87
N VAL A 223 -0.81 1.45 14.47
CA VAL A 223 -0.39 0.05 14.65
C VAL A 223 -0.43 -0.36 16.11
N SER A 224 -0.07 0.53 17.02
CA SER A 224 -0.11 0.29 18.48
C SER A 224 -1.48 0.53 19.10
N MET A 225 -2.44 1.12 18.38
CA MET A 225 -3.77 1.47 18.88
C MET A 225 -4.63 0.20 19.11
N PRO A 226 -5.13 -0.05 20.34
CA PRO A 226 -5.89 -1.28 20.62
C PRO A 226 -7.14 -1.45 19.76
N GLY A 227 -7.77 -0.36 19.37
CA GLY A 227 -8.99 -0.37 18.55
C GLY A 227 -8.77 -0.67 17.08
N CYS A 228 -7.55 -0.54 16.55
CA CYS A 228 -7.23 -0.83 15.16
C CYS A 228 -6.97 -2.32 14.95
N ASP A 229 -7.64 -2.95 14.00
CA ASP A 229 -7.45 -4.37 13.66
C ASP A 229 -6.50 -4.53 12.47
N GLY A 230 -6.40 -3.52 11.59
CA GLY A 230 -5.50 -3.57 10.44
C GLY A 230 -5.62 -2.37 9.51
N PHE A 231 -5.07 -2.53 8.31
CA PHE A 231 -4.93 -1.46 7.32
C PHE A 231 -5.30 -1.95 5.92
N ILE A 232 -5.65 -1.02 5.04
CA ILE A 232 -5.63 -1.22 3.59
C ILE A 232 -4.57 -0.29 3.02
N ALA A 233 -3.58 -0.83 2.34
CA ALA A 233 -2.56 -0.08 1.63
C ALA A 233 -3.16 0.47 0.33
N GLN A 234 -3.49 1.75 0.30
CA GLN A 234 -4.04 2.43 -0.87
C GLN A 234 -2.93 2.79 -1.86
N ILE A 235 -2.43 1.78 -2.55
CA ILE A 235 -1.41 1.92 -3.61
C ILE A 235 -2.08 1.62 -4.94
N TRP A 236 -2.06 2.57 -5.83
CA TRP A 236 -2.73 2.52 -7.12
C TRP A 236 -1.86 3.15 -8.21
N THR A 237 -2.29 3.09 -9.45
CA THR A 237 -1.49 3.55 -10.57
C THR A 237 -1.03 5.00 -10.42
N GLY A 238 -1.86 5.90 -9.89
CA GLY A 238 -1.51 7.31 -9.68
C GLY A 238 -0.43 7.53 -8.63
N THR A 239 -0.51 6.87 -7.45
CA THR A 239 0.51 7.02 -6.39
C THR A 239 1.86 6.50 -6.85
N ALA A 240 1.87 5.35 -7.51
CA ALA A 240 3.09 4.70 -7.99
C ALA A 240 3.78 5.43 -9.15
N ARG A 241 3.11 6.39 -9.79
CA ARG A 241 3.65 7.16 -10.93
C ARG A 241 4.46 8.38 -10.53
N THR A 242 4.55 8.72 -9.25
CA THR A 242 5.33 9.89 -8.82
C THR A 242 6.78 9.79 -9.30
N PRO A 243 7.27 10.77 -10.09
CA PRO A 243 8.61 10.70 -10.67
C PRO A 243 9.70 10.75 -9.61
N ASN A 244 10.72 9.93 -9.75
CA ASN A 244 11.93 9.93 -8.94
C ASN A 244 13.19 10.01 -9.81
N VAL A 245 14.36 10.23 -9.19
CA VAL A 245 15.63 10.42 -9.90
C VAL A 245 16.54 9.22 -9.70
N TYR A 246 16.97 8.61 -10.81
CA TYR A 246 17.97 7.58 -10.83
C TYR A 246 18.97 7.79 -11.99
N LYS A 247 20.29 7.75 -11.70
CA LYS A 247 21.38 8.00 -12.65
C LYS A 247 21.18 9.30 -13.47
N GLY A 248 20.69 10.36 -12.81
CA GLY A 248 20.47 11.68 -13.41
C GLY A 248 19.17 11.81 -14.24
N LEU A 249 18.41 10.76 -14.40
CA LEU A 249 17.13 10.79 -15.14
C LEU A 249 15.95 10.83 -14.17
N ARG A 250 15.13 11.89 -14.24
CA ARG A 250 13.85 11.99 -13.54
C ARG A 250 12.73 11.42 -14.42
N ARG A 251 12.06 10.39 -13.94
CA ARG A 251 10.91 9.77 -14.63
C ARG A 251 10.04 8.98 -13.67
N GLU A 252 8.84 8.61 -14.13
CA GLU A 252 7.99 7.61 -13.49
C GLU A 252 8.70 6.24 -13.50
N ARG A 253 8.67 5.57 -12.35
CA ARG A 253 9.15 4.19 -12.18
C ARG A 253 8.10 3.43 -11.40
N THR A 254 6.98 3.14 -12.08
CA THR A 254 5.75 2.61 -11.46
C THR A 254 6.02 1.33 -10.69
N PHE A 255 6.76 0.39 -11.27
CA PHE A 255 7.07 -0.87 -10.59
C PHE A 255 7.87 -0.65 -9.29
N GLU A 256 8.99 0.07 -9.38
CA GLU A 256 9.88 0.27 -8.23
C GLU A 256 9.21 1.08 -7.12
N THR A 257 8.44 2.09 -7.49
CA THR A 257 7.69 2.90 -6.51
C THR A 257 6.63 2.04 -5.83
N ALA A 258 5.80 1.31 -6.58
CA ALA A 258 4.80 0.39 -6.03
C ALA A 258 5.44 -0.70 -5.15
N TYR A 259 6.55 -1.30 -5.60
CA TYR A 259 7.28 -2.31 -4.82
C TYR A 259 7.73 -1.77 -3.45
N LEU A 260 8.26 -0.55 -3.41
CA LEU A 260 8.67 0.08 -2.16
C LEU A 260 7.47 0.47 -1.29
N GLU A 261 6.40 0.98 -1.87
CA GLU A 261 5.18 1.36 -1.15
C GLU A 261 4.51 0.14 -0.52
N TYR A 262 4.28 -0.96 -1.27
CA TYR A 262 3.73 -2.20 -0.73
C TYR A 262 4.65 -2.80 0.34
N GLY A 263 5.97 -2.73 0.15
CA GLY A 263 6.94 -3.16 1.13
C GLY A 263 6.85 -2.36 2.45
N ILE A 264 6.69 -1.04 2.38
CA ILE A 264 6.48 -0.19 3.57
C ILE A 264 5.22 -0.63 4.33
N MET A 265 4.13 -0.88 3.63
CA MET A 265 2.88 -1.24 4.26
C MET A 265 2.92 -2.66 4.85
N GLN A 266 3.52 -3.63 4.15
CA GLN A 266 3.74 -4.96 4.73
C GLN A 266 4.57 -4.88 6.01
N GLU A 267 5.70 -4.16 5.98
CA GLU A 267 6.59 -4.05 7.15
C GLU A 267 6.00 -3.22 8.29
N LEU A 268 5.07 -2.31 7.99
CA LEU A 268 4.32 -1.58 9.01
C LEU A 268 3.59 -2.53 9.97
N THR A 269 3.00 -3.61 9.45
CA THR A 269 2.19 -4.55 10.24
C THR A 269 2.90 -5.86 10.58
N ARG A 270 4.07 -6.14 9.99
CA ARG A 270 4.80 -7.38 10.24
C ARG A 270 5.12 -7.59 11.72
N GLY A 271 4.70 -8.74 12.26
CA GLY A 271 4.94 -9.10 13.66
C GLY A 271 4.10 -8.34 14.69
N THR A 272 3.14 -7.52 14.25
CA THR A 272 2.30 -6.70 15.15
C THR A 272 0.96 -7.34 15.51
N GLY A 273 0.56 -8.38 14.79
CA GLY A 273 -0.77 -8.98 14.89
C GLY A 273 -1.87 -8.15 14.21
N ARG A 274 -1.53 -7.11 13.44
CA ARG A 274 -2.46 -6.33 12.62
C ARG A 274 -2.54 -6.92 11.23
N GLU A 275 -3.75 -6.93 10.65
CA GLU A 275 -3.98 -7.35 9.28
C GLU A 275 -3.53 -6.26 8.30
N MET A 276 -3.04 -6.69 7.12
CA MET A 276 -2.73 -5.80 6.00
C MET A 276 -3.44 -6.30 4.76
N TRP A 277 -4.14 -5.39 4.10
CA TRP A 277 -4.79 -5.57 2.81
C TRP A 277 -4.08 -4.73 1.77
N PHE A 278 -3.92 -5.23 0.55
CA PHE A 278 -3.41 -4.44 -0.57
C PHE A 278 -4.54 -4.03 -1.50
N LEU A 279 -4.61 -2.74 -1.81
CA LEU A 279 -5.52 -2.22 -2.83
C LEU A 279 -4.93 -2.46 -4.22
N HIS A 280 -5.77 -2.92 -5.14
CA HIS A 280 -5.48 -3.03 -6.57
C HIS A 280 -6.51 -2.23 -7.37
N ASP A 281 -6.26 -0.94 -7.55
CA ASP A 281 -7.11 -0.08 -8.37
C ASP A 281 -6.58 0.02 -9.81
N PRO A 282 -7.35 -0.44 -10.81
CA PRO A 282 -6.95 -0.34 -12.20
C PRO A 282 -7.06 1.07 -12.78
N ILE A 283 -7.81 1.97 -12.13
CA ILE A 283 -8.13 3.32 -12.66
C ILE A 283 -8.08 4.34 -11.51
N GLU A 284 -7.29 5.38 -11.68
CA GLU A 284 -7.18 6.49 -10.72
C GLU A 284 -8.43 7.38 -10.63
N ASP A 285 -8.52 8.20 -9.59
CA ASP A 285 -9.69 9.05 -9.31
C ASP A 285 -9.95 10.10 -10.37
N ASN A 286 -8.89 10.70 -10.93
CA ASN A 286 -8.94 11.70 -11.99
C ASN A 286 -8.29 11.20 -13.27
N PRO A 287 -8.93 10.28 -14.00
CA PRO A 287 -8.30 9.57 -15.08
C PRO A 287 -7.96 10.52 -16.25
N GLY A 288 -6.67 10.79 -16.41
CA GLY A 288 -6.10 11.64 -17.47
C GLY A 288 -5.45 10.86 -18.61
N TYR A 289 -5.35 9.53 -18.49
CA TYR A 289 -4.61 8.65 -19.40
C TYR A 289 -5.55 7.70 -20.15
N SER A 290 -5.03 7.04 -21.20
CA SER A 290 -5.76 6.01 -21.93
C SER A 290 -5.89 4.73 -21.08
N TRP A 291 -6.90 3.90 -21.40
CA TRP A 291 -7.06 2.61 -20.73
C TRP A 291 -5.86 1.67 -20.93
N SER A 292 -5.15 1.77 -22.06
CA SER A 292 -3.95 0.98 -22.33
C SER A 292 -2.77 1.40 -21.46
N ASP A 293 -2.64 2.68 -21.16
CA ASP A 293 -1.67 3.20 -20.20
C ASP A 293 -2.01 2.70 -18.79
N TYR A 294 -3.27 2.80 -18.35
CA TYR A 294 -3.72 2.25 -17.07
C TYR A 294 -3.47 0.75 -16.97
N ARG A 295 -3.75 -0.02 -18.05
CA ARG A 295 -3.45 -1.48 -18.08
C ARG A 295 -1.99 -1.76 -17.81
N LYS A 296 -1.08 -1.05 -18.46
CA LYS A 296 0.36 -1.22 -18.29
C LYS A 296 0.76 -0.98 -16.81
N ASN A 297 0.35 0.17 -16.27
CA ASN A 297 0.70 0.53 -14.90
C ASN A 297 0.03 -0.38 -13.86
N TYR A 298 -1.23 -0.81 -14.10
CA TYR A 298 -1.92 -1.79 -13.26
C TYR A 298 -1.18 -3.14 -13.19
N CYS A 299 -0.76 -3.68 -14.34
CA CYS A 299 0.02 -4.92 -14.34
C CYS A 299 1.31 -4.80 -13.52
N SER A 300 2.02 -3.66 -13.64
CA SER A 300 3.22 -3.39 -12.85
C SER A 300 2.93 -3.29 -11.35
N THR A 301 1.85 -2.61 -10.93
CA THR A 301 1.48 -2.52 -9.50
C THR A 301 1.04 -3.88 -8.93
N VAL A 302 0.30 -4.68 -9.71
CA VAL A 302 -0.08 -6.04 -9.31
C VAL A 302 1.16 -6.92 -9.11
N VAL A 303 2.09 -6.95 -10.06
CA VAL A 303 3.33 -7.73 -9.94
C VAL A 303 4.15 -7.25 -8.74
N ALA A 304 4.29 -5.94 -8.56
CA ALA A 304 4.99 -5.37 -7.42
C ALA A 304 4.40 -5.82 -6.07
N SER A 305 3.07 -5.79 -5.93
CA SER A 305 2.38 -6.23 -4.71
C SER A 305 2.59 -7.71 -4.41
N LEU A 306 2.52 -8.56 -5.44
CA LEU A 306 2.65 -10.01 -5.29
C LEU A 306 4.06 -10.46 -4.91
N LEU A 307 5.06 -9.58 -5.05
CA LEU A 307 6.42 -9.78 -4.53
C LEU A 307 6.52 -9.55 -3.01
N HIS A 308 5.41 -9.27 -2.33
CA HIS A 308 5.28 -9.17 -0.88
C HIS A 308 4.34 -10.27 -0.35
N PRO A 309 4.81 -11.53 -0.22
CA PRO A 309 3.97 -12.72 -0.06
C PRO A 309 3.30 -12.85 1.31
N GLU A 310 3.70 -12.06 2.30
CA GLU A 310 3.11 -12.10 3.64
C GLU A 310 1.67 -11.52 3.65
N VAL A 311 1.33 -10.66 2.66
CA VAL A 311 -0.02 -10.14 2.47
C VAL A 311 -0.82 -11.06 1.55
N LYS A 312 -2.00 -11.47 2.02
CA LYS A 312 -2.85 -12.45 1.33
C LYS A 312 -4.29 -11.97 1.11
N GLN A 313 -4.57 -10.72 1.46
CA GLN A 313 -5.88 -10.10 1.42
C GLN A 313 -5.84 -8.86 0.52
N TYR A 314 -6.90 -8.67 -0.28
CA TYR A 314 -6.89 -7.67 -1.33
C TYR A 314 -8.22 -6.92 -1.43
N GLU A 315 -8.14 -5.59 -1.46
CA GLU A 315 -9.19 -4.77 -2.02
C GLU A 315 -9.00 -4.72 -3.53
N VAL A 316 -10.01 -5.13 -4.29
CA VAL A 316 -9.89 -5.27 -5.75
C VAL A 316 -10.88 -4.36 -6.44
N CYS A 317 -10.44 -3.72 -7.53
CA CYS A 317 -11.28 -2.92 -8.42
C CYS A 317 -12.26 -1.99 -7.64
N PRO A 318 -11.75 -1.10 -6.77
CA PRO A 318 -12.59 -0.11 -6.13
C PRO A 318 -13.35 0.69 -7.20
N TRP A 319 -14.61 1.03 -6.90
CA TRP A 319 -15.46 1.71 -7.86
C TRP A 319 -15.64 0.93 -9.19
N PRO A 320 -16.25 -0.26 -9.20
CA PRO A 320 -16.35 -1.11 -10.39
C PRO A 320 -16.93 -0.40 -11.62
N ARG A 321 -17.76 0.63 -11.40
CA ARG A 321 -18.30 1.45 -12.49
C ARG A 321 -17.22 2.14 -13.35
N ARG A 322 -16.03 2.40 -12.80
CA ARG A 322 -14.91 2.94 -13.57
C ARG A 322 -14.50 1.98 -14.68
N VAL A 323 -14.54 0.69 -14.39
CA VAL A 323 -14.22 -0.37 -15.36
C VAL A 323 -15.38 -0.60 -16.34
N PHE A 324 -16.60 -0.76 -15.84
CA PHE A 324 -17.73 -1.24 -16.65
C PHE A 324 -18.57 -0.14 -17.30
N GLU A 325 -18.45 1.12 -16.89
CA GLU A 325 -19.19 2.27 -17.40
C GLU A 325 -18.30 3.48 -17.74
N GLY A 326 -17.05 3.46 -17.32
CA GLY A 326 -16.10 4.56 -17.52
C GLY A 326 -15.68 4.74 -18.96
N SER A 327 -15.30 5.96 -19.33
CA SER A 327 -14.69 6.28 -20.61
C SER A 327 -13.45 7.15 -20.41
N TYR A 328 -12.39 6.82 -21.12
CA TYR A 328 -11.02 7.31 -20.92
C TYR A 328 -10.51 7.96 -22.20
N PRO A 329 -9.55 8.91 -22.11
CA PRO A 329 -8.92 9.47 -23.30
C PRO A 329 -8.39 8.37 -24.22
N THR A 330 -8.56 8.57 -25.52
CA THR A 330 -7.89 7.72 -26.53
C THR A 330 -6.39 8.01 -26.56
N GLU A 331 -5.56 7.06 -27.00
CA GLU A 331 -4.09 7.23 -27.06
C GLU A 331 -3.65 8.46 -27.85
N ASN A 332 -4.41 8.85 -28.86
CA ASN A 332 -4.13 10.05 -29.68
C ASN A 332 -4.72 11.34 -29.08
N GLY A 333 -5.37 11.29 -27.91
CA GLY A 333 -6.01 12.43 -27.24
C GLY A 333 -7.25 12.97 -27.91
N GLN A 334 -7.78 12.28 -28.96
CA GLN A 334 -8.97 12.70 -29.70
C GLN A 334 -10.21 11.92 -29.29
N GLY A 335 -10.88 12.38 -28.24
CA GLY A 335 -12.11 11.77 -27.72
C GLY A 335 -11.88 10.83 -26.54
N LYS A 336 -12.92 10.05 -26.24
CA LYS A 336 -12.90 9.07 -25.14
C LYS A 336 -13.42 7.73 -25.66
N GLU A 337 -12.90 6.65 -25.06
CA GLU A 337 -13.33 5.28 -25.33
C GLU A 337 -13.54 4.50 -24.02
N THR A 338 -14.36 3.47 -24.08
CA THR A 338 -14.60 2.56 -22.97
C THR A 338 -13.50 1.51 -22.87
N ILE A 339 -13.34 0.92 -21.71
CA ILE A 339 -12.46 -0.24 -21.51
C ILE A 339 -12.96 -1.39 -22.41
N PRO A 340 -12.10 -2.01 -23.24
CA PRO A 340 -12.46 -3.19 -24.04
C PRO A 340 -12.90 -4.36 -23.16
N GLY A 341 -13.88 -5.15 -23.64
CA GLY A 341 -14.39 -6.31 -22.91
C GLY A 341 -13.30 -7.33 -22.52
N ASP A 342 -12.32 -7.53 -23.41
CA ASP A 342 -11.19 -8.42 -23.12
C ASP A 342 -10.34 -7.89 -21.96
N TYR A 343 -10.12 -6.59 -21.85
CA TYR A 343 -9.39 -6.05 -20.69
C TYR A 343 -10.23 -6.16 -19.39
N ALA A 344 -11.54 -5.97 -19.47
CA ALA A 344 -12.42 -6.23 -18.33
C ALA A 344 -12.32 -7.71 -17.86
N THR A 345 -12.24 -8.66 -18.82
CA THR A 345 -11.99 -10.08 -18.51
C THR A 345 -10.66 -10.31 -17.82
N VAL A 346 -9.57 -9.64 -18.26
CA VAL A 346 -8.25 -9.70 -17.58
C VAL A 346 -8.35 -9.19 -16.15
N LEU A 347 -9.01 -8.06 -15.92
CA LEU A 347 -9.18 -7.52 -14.56
C LEU A 347 -9.91 -8.52 -13.64
N LEU A 348 -10.98 -9.15 -14.13
CA LEU A 348 -11.68 -10.20 -13.40
C LEU A 348 -10.78 -11.42 -13.15
N THR A 349 -10.00 -11.85 -14.14
CA THR A 349 -9.03 -12.95 -13.97
C THR A 349 -8.06 -12.65 -12.83
N VAL A 350 -7.45 -11.47 -12.84
CA VAL A 350 -6.50 -11.04 -11.79
C VAL A 350 -7.18 -11.06 -10.42
N MET A 351 -8.39 -10.53 -10.28
CA MET A 351 -9.13 -10.50 -9.00
C MET A 351 -9.33 -11.91 -8.42
N TYR A 352 -9.72 -12.89 -9.24
CA TYR A 352 -9.93 -14.25 -8.75
C TYR A 352 -8.62 -15.01 -8.51
N VAL A 353 -7.57 -14.71 -9.27
CA VAL A 353 -6.22 -15.19 -9.01
C VAL A 353 -5.71 -14.65 -7.66
N LEU A 354 -5.90 -13.35 -7.37
CA LEU A 354 -5.55 -12.76 -6.08
C LEU A 354 -6.28 -13.46 -4.92
N ARG A 355 -7.58 -13.76 -5.12
CA ARG A 355 -8.34 -14.53 -4.13
C ARG A 355 -7.76 -15.93 -3.92
N ASP A 356 -7.27 -16.61 -4.96
CA ASP A 356 -6.66 -17.93 -4.86
C ASP A 356 -5.25 -17.90 -4.24
N MET A 357 -4.54 -16.77 -4.28
CA MET A 357 -3.19 -16.62 -3.75
C MET A 357 -3.06 -16.99 -2.26
N HIS A 358 -4.13 -16.86 -1.45
CA HIS A 358 -4.09 -17.23 -0.04
C HIS A 358 -3.85 -18.72 0.19
N ASN A 359 -4.20 -19.58 -0.79
CA ASN A 359 -3.99 -21.04 -0.74
C ASN A 359 -2.55 -21.46 -0.99
N HIS A 360 -1.69 -20.53 -1.38
CA HIS A 360 -0.35 -20.83 -1.86
C HIS A 360 0.70 -20.08 -1.05
N GLU A 361 1.66 -20.83 -0.51
CA GLU A 361 2.84 -20.26 0.14
C GLU A 361 3.94 -19.98 -0.88
N GLU A 362 4.87 -19.09 -0.53
CA GLU A 362 6.11 -18.90 -1.28
C GLU A 362 6.91 -20.22 -1.28
N GLU A 363 7.42 -20.59 -2.44
CA GLU A 363 8.30 -21.74 -2.53
C GLU A 363 9.77 -21.33 -2.32
N ASP A 364 10.45 -22.01 -1.40
CA ASP A 364 11.90 -21.92 -1.21
C ASP A 364 12.60 -22.36 -2.50
N GLY A 365 12.99 -21.44 -3.33
CA GLY A 365 13.57 -21.77 -4.63
C GLY A 365 14.29 -20.62 -5.33
N GLY A 366 15.52 -20.36 -4.94
CA GLY A 366 16.50 -19.74 -5.83
C GLY A 366 16.62 -18.23 -5.83
N ASN A 367 15.60 -17.47 -5.46
CA ASN A 367 15.64 -16.02 -5.28
C ASN A 367 14.82 -15.64 -4.05
N SER A 368 15.08 -16.31 -2.90
CA SER A 368 14.40 -15.97 -1.64
C SER A 368 14.53 -14.46 -1.38
N TYR A 369 13.40 -13.77 -1.42
CA TYR A 369 13.29 -12.32 -1.17
C TYR A 369 13.58 -11.94 0.28
N THR A 370 13.94 -12.88 1.11
CA THR A 370 14.37 -12.65 2.49
C THR A 370 15.84 -12.29 2.57
N SER A 371 16.27 -11.28 1.80
CA SER A 371 17.70 -10.86 1.83
C SER A 371 18.17 -10.40 3.21
N GLY A 372 17.24 -10.09 4.12
CA GLY A 372 17.57 -9.49 5.42
C GLY A 372 18.23 -8.11 5.31
N ILE A 373 18.08 -7.43 4.16
CA ILE A 373 18.57 -6.07 3.94
C ILE A 373 17.40 -5.12 4.17
N GLY A 374 17.54 -4.26 5.18
CA GLY A 374 16.52 -3.29 5.57
C GLY A 374 16.93 -1.85 5.31
N LEU A 375 16.00 -1.02 4.83
CA LEU A 375 16.16 0.43 4.77
C LEU A 375 15.20 1.07 5.78
N CYS A 376 15.78 1.72 6.79
CA CYS A 376 15.03 2.33 7.88
C CYS A 376 14.25 3.55 7.45
N LEU A 377 13.02 3.67 7.95
CA LEU A 377 12.14 4.84 7.82
C LEU A 377 11.34 5.04 9.11
N SER A 378 10.73 6.23 9.26
CA SER A 378 9.92 6.59 10.44
C SER A 378 8.82 7.57 10.04
N ASN A 379 7.73 7.59 10.80
CA ASN A 379 6.64 8.55 10.63
C ASN A 379 7.10 10.02 10.63
N SER A 380 8.20 10.31 11.33
CA SER A 380 8.79 11.64 11.39
C SER A 380 9.26 12.17 10.03
N ALA A 381 9.39 11.32 9.01
CA ALA A 381 9.62 11.76 7.64
C ALA A 381 8.49 12.71 7.15
N MET A 382 7.24 12.48 7.54
CA MET A 382 6.11 13.36 7.24
C MET A 382 6.19 14.69 8.02
N TYR A 383 6.88 14.74 9.16
CA TYR A 383 6.94 15.92 10.03
C TYR A 383 7.87 17.01 9.51
N GLN A 384 8.74 16.68 8.57
CA GLN A 384 9.80 17.54 8.03
C GLN A 384 9.42 18.22 6.72
N ARG A 385 8.13 18.42 6.44
CA ARG A 385 7.71 18.95 5.13
C ARG A 385 7.15 20.34 5.27
N GLY A 386 7.49 21.18 4.27
CA GLY A 386 7.02 22.55 4.21
C GLY A 386 5.60 22.69 3.68
N ASP A 387 5.14 23.93 3.62
CA ASP A 387 3.84 24.28 3.09
C ASP A 387 3.78 23.95 1.59
N VAL A 388 2.83 23.12 1.19
CA VAL A 388 2.42 22.95 -0.19
C VAL A 388 0.92 23.27 -0.25
N VAL A 389 0.52 24.06 -1.22
CA VAL A 389 -0.89 24.35 -1.44
C VAL A 389 -1.40 23.35 -2.46
N PRO A 390 -2.44 22.54 -2.14
CA PRO A 390 -3.11 21.70 -3.13
C PRO A 390 -3.53 22.58 -4.31
N ASP A 391 -3.51 22.04 -5.51
CA ASP A 391 -4.07 22.77 -6.64
C ASP A 391 -5.59 22.95 -6.47
N GLU A 392 -6.19 23.85 -7.26
CA GLU A 392 -7.62 24.17 -7.15
C GLU A 392 -8.55 23.00 -7.48
N SER A 393 -8.01 21.88 -8.04
CA SER A 393 -8.79 20.69 -8.36
C SER A 393 -9.10 19.84 -7.14
N GLY A 394 -8.39 20.04 -6.02
CA GLY A 394 -8.57 19.27 -4.78
C GLY A 394 -8.12 17.80 -4.87
N HIS A 395 -7.49 17.41 -5.97
CA HIS A 395 -7.05 16.05 -6.23
C HIS A 395 -5.53 16.04 -6.36
N GLY A 396 -4.87 15.47 -5.41
CA GLY A 396 -3.46 15.56 -5.06
C GLY A 396 -2.37 15.30 -6.10
N GLU A 397 -2.63 15.37 -7.39
CA GLU A 397 -1.65 15.03 -8.42
C GLU A 397 -0.71 16.17 -8.84
N THR A 398 -1.06 17.43 -8.60
CA THR A 398 -0.22 18.58 -8.93
C THR A 398 -0.10 19.54 -7.78
N PHE A 399 0.75 19.21 -6.81
CA PHE A 399 1.12 20.15 -5.76
C PHE A 399 2.01 21.24 -6.35
N LYS A 400 1.48 22.44 -6.45
CA LYS A 400 2.32 23.61 -6.68
C LYS A 400 2.99 23.97 -5.37
N TYR A 401 4.28 23.71 -5.32
CA TYR A 401 5.13 24.24 -4.28
C TYR A 401 5.15 25.77 -4.40
N ASP A 402 4.63 26.47 -3.39
CA ASP A 402 4.51 27.93 -3.42
C ASP A 402 5.82 28.67 -3.11
N GLY A 403 6.93 27.91 -2.94
CA GLY A 403 8.26 28.45 -2.64
C GLY A 403 8.39 28.97 -1.20
N THR A 404 7.35 28.84 -0.39
CA THR A 404 7.40 29.19 1.02
C THR A 404 7.57 27.91 1.83
N THR A 405 8.74 27.71 2.36
CA THR A 405 9.07 26.57 3.20
C THR A 405 8.61 26.84 4.63
N ALA A 406 8.38 25.80 5.39
CA ALA A 406 8.22 25.87 6.84
C ALA A 406 9.42 26.53 7.54
N ALA A 407 10.55 26.61 6.88
CA ALA A 407 11.70 27.39 7.26
C ALA A 407 11.94 28.42 6.18
N ASP A 408 11.44 29.64 6.36
CA ASP A 408 11.84 30.77 5.54
C ASP A 408 13.37 30.83 5.51
N GLY A 409 13.97 30.61 4.34
CA GLY A 409 15.42 30.62 4.19
C GLY A 409 16.07 29.33 3.65
N LEU A 410 15.33 28.23 3.45
CA LEU A 410 15.85 27.10 2.72
C LEU A 410 15.97 27.41 1.23
N SER A 411 17.14 27.10 0.64
CA SER A 411 17.28 27.17 -0.81
C SER A 411 16.45 26.09 -1.51
N ALA A 412 16.10 26.30 -2.79
CA ALA A 412 15.42 25.29 -3.59
C ALA A 412 16.18 23.93 -3.59
N GLU A 413 17.51 23.96 -3.57
CA GLU A 413 18.34 22.76 -3.48
C GLU A 413 18.20 22.05 -2.12
N GLN A 414 18.22 22.81 -1.02
CA GLN A 414 18.00 22.25 0.32
C GLN A 414 16.59 21.66 0.44
N GLN A 415 15.60 22.30 -0.15
CA GLN A 415 14.23 21.80 -0.16
C GLN A 415 14.13 20.48 -0.94
N GLU A 416 14.79 20.35 -2.07
CA GLU A 416 14.84 19.10 -2.84
C GLU A 416 15.52 17.97 -2.05
N LEU A 417 16.51 18.30 -1.21
CA LEU A 417 17.17 17.32 -0.34
C LEU A 417 16.25 16.84 0.80
N LEU A 418 15.29 17.65 1.24
CA LEU A 418 14.27 17.26 2.23
C LEU A 418 13.14 16.42 1.62
N ASP A 419 13.04 16.40 0.30
CA ASP A 419 12.11 15.54 -0.40
C ASP A 419 12.52 14.05 -0.28
N TRP A 420 11.69 13.14 -0.73
CA TRP A 420 11.97 11.69 -0.72
C TRP A 420 13.25 11.27 -1.46
N SER A 421 13.92 12.20 -2.12
CA SER A 421 15.20 11.96 -2.79
C SER A 421 16.23 11.27 -1.90
N ALA A 422 16.24 11.53 -0.59
CA ALA A 422 17.14 10.87 0.35
C ALA A 422 16.81 9.38 0.56
N PHE A 423 15.52 9.02 0.61
CA PHE A 423 15.08 7.63 0.67
C PHE A 423 15.40 6.90 -0.64
N TYR A 424 14.99 7.47 -1.78
CA TYR A 424 15.28 6.90 -3.10
C TYR A 424 16.76 6.81 -3.40
N GLY A 425 17.58 7.70 -2.82
CA GLY A 425 19.02 7.65 -2.93
C GLY A 425 19.65 6.36 -2.43
N LEU A 426 19.02 5.72 -1.44
CA LEU A 426 19.42 4.42 -0.90
C LEU A 426 18.63 3.27 -1.51
N ALA A 427 17.33 3.45 -1.75
CA ALA A 427 16.44 2.40 -2.20
C ALA A 427 16.65 2.01 -3.67
N LEU A 428 16.63 3.00 -4.59
CA LEU A 428 16.68 2.73 -6.04
C LEU A 428 17.94 2.00 -6.48
N PRO A 429 19.16 2.34 -5.98
CA PRO A 429 20.36 1.57 -6.33
C PRO A 429 20.28 0.08 -6.03
N LEU A 430 19.56 -0.30 -4.97
CA LEU A 430 19.39 -1.69 -4.58
C LEU A 430 18.29 -2.37 -5.41
N VAL A 431 17.11 -1.78 -5.49
CA VAL A 431 15.99 -2.34 -6.27
C VAL A 431 16.38 -2.48 -7.75
N LYS A 432 17.00 -1.46 -8.35
CA LYS A 432 17.51 -1.49 -9.73
C LYS A 432 18.69 -2.44 -9.94
N GLY A 433 19.37 -2.84 -8.89
CA GLY A 433 20.40 -3.90 -8.92
C GLY A 433 19.83 -5.32 -8.70
N GLY A 434 18.52 -5.45 -8.60
CA GLY A 434 17.87 -6.73 -8.29
C GLY A 434 18.18 -7.25 -6.88
N ILE A 435 18.55 -6.35 -5.98
CA ILE A 435 18.82 -6.66 -4.57
C ILE A 435 17.54 -6.43 -3.80
N PRO A 436 16.87 -7.48 -3.31
CA PRO A 436 15.64 -7.34 -2.55
C PRO A 436 15.85 -6.47 -1.30
N LEU A 437 15.00 -5.48 -1.13
CA LEU A 437 15.06 -4.50 -0.05
C LEU A 437 13.74 -4.52 0.71
N ARG A 438 13.82 -4.54 2.04
CA ARG A 438 12.65 -4.40 2.93
C ARG A 438 12.71 -3.04 3.64
N PRO A 439 11.70 -2.19 3.54
CA PRO A 439 11.57 -1.01 4.40
C PRO A 439 11.43 -1.43 5.86
N VAL A 440 11.99 -0.67 6.80
CA VAL A 440 11.99 -0.98 8.25
C VAL A 440 11.39 0.19 9.02
N GLN A 441 10.21 0.00 9.60
CA GLN A 441 9.53 1.01 10.40
C GLN A 441 10.22 1.15 11.78
N LEU A 442 11.05 2.17 11.95
CA LEU A 442 11.80 2.39 13.21
C LEU A 442 10.89 2.52 14.44
N ASP A 443 9.70 3.10 14.25
CA ASP A 443 8.73 3.33 15.32
C ASP A 443 8.25 2.01 15.96
N ASN A 444 8.24 0.91 15.20
CA ASN A 444 7.85 -0.41 15.67
C ASN A 444 8.86 -1.05 16.63
N ILE A 445 10.13 -0.65 16.57
CA ILE A 445 11.21 -1.27 17.37
C ILE A 445 10.90 -1.23 18.87
N MET A 446 10.31 -0.14 19.35
CA MET A 446 10.02 0.04 20.77
C MET A 446 8.76 -0.69 21.24
N THR A 447 7.82 -0.92 20.33
CA THR A 447 6.50 -1.48 20.64
C THR A 447 6.46 -2.99 20.46
N PHE A 448 7.20 -3.50 19.45
CA PHE A 448 7.15 -4.91 19.07
C PHE A 448 8.53 -5.56 19.25
N PRO A 449 8.74 -6.33 20.34
CA PRO A 449 10.01 -7.00 20.59
C PRO A 449 10.41 -7.94 19.46
N GLY A 450 11.68 -7.90 19.06
CA GLY A 450 12.21 -8.75 17.99
C GLY A 450 11.91 -8.25 16.56
N TYR A 451 11.32 -7.06 16.41
CA TYR A 451 10.95 -6.53 15.10
C TYR A 451 12.11 -6.48 14.08
N ILE A 452 13.34 -6.22 14.54
CA ILE A 452 14.53 -6.17 13.68
C ILE A 452 15.38 -7.44 13.65
N ASP A 453 14.98 -8.50 14.36
CA ASP A 453 15.82 -9.72 14.51
C ASP A 453 16.07 -10.45 13.20
N GLY A 454 15.13 -10.37 12.24
CA GLY A 454 15.25 -11.00 10.92
C GLY A 454 16.19 -10.27 9.94
N TYR A 455 16.70 -9.08 10.30
CA TYR A 455 17.59 -8.33 9.42
C TYR A 455 19.06 -8.65 9.67
N ARG A 456 19.85 -8.60 8.60
CA ARG A 456 21.31 -8.82 8.59
C ARG A 456 22.06 -7.51 8.38
N VAL A 457 21.52 -6.66 7.52
CA VAL A 457 22.05 -5.34 7.17
C VAL A 457 20.94 -4.31 7.29
N LEU A 458 21.18 -3.22 8.01
CA LEU A 458 20.29 -2.06 8.06
C LEU A 458 20.96 -0.85 7.45
N LEU A 459 20.27 -0.18 6.54
CA LEU A 459 20.64 1.14 6.03
C LEU A 459 19.85 2.19 6.81
N LEU A 460 20.51 3.21 7.32
CA LEU A 460 19.90 4.26 8.14
C LEU A 460 20.42 5.64 7.73
N SER A 461 19.50 6.58 7.60
CA SER A 461 19.82 8.00 7.44
C SER A 461 18.86 8.86 8.24
N TYR A 462 19.37 9.87 8.90
CA TYR A 462 18.56 10.89 9.57
C TYR A 462 18.43 12.19 8.75
N GLU A 463 18.79 12.15 7.48
CA GLU A 463 18.65 13.31 6.57
C GLU A 463 17.21 13.51 6.06
N PHE A 464 16.29 12.54 6.29
CA PHE A 464 14.90 12.66 5.85
C PHE A 464 13.87 12.25 6.90
N MET A 465 14.32 11.82 8.08
CA MET A 465 13.48 11.40 9.20
C MET A 465 14.23 11.61 10.52
N LYS A 466 13.53 11.44 11.64
CA LYS A 466 14.14 11.51 12.99
C LYS A 466 13.63 10.35 13.87
N PRO A 467 14.45 9.82 14.79
CA PRO A 467 14.02 8.76 15.69
C PRO A 467 13.12 9.31 16.80
N GLU A 468 11.95 8.72 16.98
CA GLU A 468 10.96 9.17 17.96
C GLU A 468 11.39 8.91 19.43
N HIS A 469 12.25 7.93 19.68
CA HIS A 469 12.64 7.54 21.03
C HIS A 469 14.11 7.10 21.12
N PRO A 470 14.84 7.46 22.21
CA PRO A 470 16.25 7.06 22.37
C PRO A 470 16.48 5.55 22.47
N GLY A 471 15.48 4.78 22.91
CA GLY A 471 15.54 3.33 22.98
C GLY A 471 15.73 2.65 21.63
N ILE A 472 15.34 3.30 20.52
CA ILE A 472 15.59 2.84 19.16
C ILE A 472 17.11 2.66 18.94
N HIS A 473 17.91 3.64 19.36
CA HIS A 473 19.36 3.56 19.24
C HIS A 473 19.98 2.47 20.12
N GLN A 474 19.39 2.23 21.31
CA GLN A 474 19.84 1.15 22.19
C GLN A 474 19.55 -0.21 21.56
N ALA A 475 18.36 -0.40 20.98
CA ALA A 475 17.99 -1.63 20.28
C ALA A 475 18.88 -1.88 19.04
N ILE A 476 19.08 -0.87 18.20
CA ILE A 476 19.99 -0.96 17.06
C ILE A 476 21.43 -1.26 17.53
N GLY A 477 21.90 -0.58 18.59
CA GLY A 477 23.22 -0.82 19.16
C GLY A 477 23.41 -2.24 19.68
N GLN A 478 22.39 -2.82 20.31
CA GLN A 478 22.40 -4.22 20.72
C GLN A 478 22.41 -5.17 19.52
N TRP A 479 21.55 -4.95 18.54
CA TRP A 479 21.49 -5.74 17.32
C TRP A 479 22.84 -5.74 16.57
N VAL A 480 23.54 -4.59 16.49
CA VAL A 480 24.89 -4.54 15.91
C VAL A 480 25.89 -5.35 16.74
N ARG A 481 25.89 -5.20 18.07
CA ARG A 481 26.80 -5.98 18.94
C ARG A 481 26.62 -7.49 18.79
N GLU A 482 25.41 -7.93 18.45
CA GLU A 482 25.06 -9.35 18.24
C GLU A 482 25.38 -9.85 16.82
N GLY A 483 25.89 -9.00 15.95
CA GLY A 483 26.39 -9.40 14.61
C GLY A 483 25.68 -8.74 13.44
N GLY A 484 24.74 -7.83 13.68
CA GLY A 484 24.15 -6.99 12.62
C GLY A 484 25.17 -6.00 12.04
N VAL A 485 25.01 -5.60 10.81
CA VAL A 485 25.81 -4.55 10.18
C VAL A 485 24.94 -3.35 9.83
N LEU A 486 25.26 -2.21 10.43
CA LEU A 486 24.59 -0.94 10.18
C LEU A 486 25.38 -0.14 9.13
N ILE A 487 24.71 0.33 8.09
CA ILE A 487 25.24 1.30 7.12
C ILE A 487 24.55 2.64 7.43
N TYR A 488 25.28 3.56 8.05
CA TYR A 488 24.80 4.91 8.28
C TYR A 488 25.25 5.84 7.16
N VAL A 489 24.31 6.58 6.58
CA VAL A 489 24.58 7.54 5.50
C VAL A 489 23.96 8.87 5.86
N GLY A 490 24.79 9.91 6.00
CA GLY A 490 24.32 11.25 6.33
C GLY A 490 25.47 12.21 6.55
N ASP A 491 25.32 13.45 6.11
CA ASP A 491 26.29 14.53 6.24
C ASP A 491 25.89 15.57 7.31
N GLY A 492 24.71 15.41 7.92
CA GLY A 492 24.19 16.31 8.93
C GLY A 492 23.66 17.64 8.37
N SER A 493 23.29 17.67 7.09
CA SER A 493 22.81 18.89 6.42
C SER A 493 21.32 19.18 6.65
N ASP A 494 20.55 18.21 7.18
CA ASP A 494 19.11 18.37 7.43
C ASP A 494 18.84 19.43 8.52
N PRO A 495 18.15 20.54 8.21
CA PRO A 495 17.86 21.60 9.16
C PRO A 495 16.96 21.16 10.34
N PHE A 496 16.24 20.05 10.21
CA PHE A 496 15.41 19.48 11.28
C PHE A 496 16.22 18.71 12.35
N HIS A 497 17.54 18.60 12.24
CA HIS A 497 18.38 18.11 13.34
C HIS A 497 18.26 18.98 14.60
N SER A 498 17.98 20.28 14.43
CA SER A 498 17.92 21.27 15.51
C SER A 498 16.54 21.38 16.19
N VAL A 499 15.53 20.58 15.78
CA VAL A 499 14.20 20.64 16.39
C VAL A 499 14.23 20.21 17.87
N ARG A 500 13.30 20.76 18.68
CA ARG A 500 13.22 20.50 20.14
C ARG A 500 12.68 19.09 20.43
N GLU A 501 13.51 18.09 20.26
CA GLU A 501 13.21 16.71 20.56
C GLU A 501 14.13 16.12 21.66
N TRP A 502 13.94 14.85 22.00
CA TRP A 502 14.60 14.18 23.10
C TRP A 502 16.13 14.28 23.03
N TRP A 503 16.75 14.35 21.85
CA TRP A 503 18.21 14.41 21.70
C TRP A 503 18.80 15.77 22.08
N ASN A 504 18.06 16.88 21.96
CA ASN A 504 18.55 18.23 22.26
C ASN A 504 17.84 18.94 23.43
N ARG A 505 16.78 18.33 24.01
CA ARG A 505 16.01 18.90 25.11
C ARG A 505 16.60 18.71 26.51
N ALA A 506 17.71 18.05 26.70
CA ALA A 506 18.20 17.62 27.99
C ALA A 506 18.34 18.77 29.00
N LYS A 507 17.41 18.87 29.94
CA LYS A 507 17.60 19.63 31.18
C LYS A 507 18.72 18.95 31.99
N GLY A 508 19.96 19.46 31.86
CA GLY A 508 21.03 19.18 32.80
C GLY A 508 22.10 18.14 32.44
N ARG A 509 22.02 17.38 31.37
CA ARG A 509 23.09 16.47 30.93
C ARG A 509 23.04 16.20 29.44
N ARG A 510 24.16 16.53 28.74
CA ARG A 510 24.52 16.12 27.37
C ARG A 510 23.40 16.26 26.32
N ALA A 511 23.09 17.48 25.93
CA ALA A 511 22.38 17.71 24.69
C ALA A 511 23.24 17.24 23.51
N TYR A 512 22.59 16.55 22.58
CA TYR A 512 23.16 16.23 21.26
C TYR A 512 22.70 17.29 20.26
N GLU A 513 23.57 17.68 19.35
CA GLU A 513 23.20 18.60 18.27
C GLU A 513 22.36 17.86 17.21
N ARG A 514 22.68 16.57 17.00
CA ARG A 514 22.03 15.71 16.01
C ARG A 514 21.73 14.33 16.61
N PRO A 515 20.65 13.65 16.16
CA PRO A 515 20.27 12.36 16.73
C PRO A 515 21.31 11.24 16.52
N GLU A 516 22.09 11.29 15.42
CA GLU A 516 23.14 10.29 15.17
C GLU A 516 24.29 10.33 16.19
N GLU A 517 24.52 11.45 16.84
CA GLU A 517 25.53 11.52 17.90
C GLU A 517 25.19 10.56 19.07
N HIS A 518 23.91 10.48 19.44
CA HIS A 518 23.45 9.52 20.43
C HIS A 518 23.50 8.09 19.89
N LEU A 519 23.21 7.86 18.61
CA LEU A 519 23.33 6.54 17.98
C LEU A 519 24.77 6.05 18.09
N PHE A 520 25.75 6.87 17.71
CA PHE A 520 27.16 6.50 17.76
C PHE A 520 27.64 6.24 19.19
N GLU A 521 27.24 7.05 20.18
CA GLU A 521 27.52 6.75 21.59
C GLU A 521 26.88 5.43 22.03
N SER A 522 25.66 5.13 21.60
CA SER A 522 24.98 3.85 21.91
C SER A 522 25.70 2.64 21.30
N LEU A 523 26.43 2.84 20.21
CA LEU A 523 27.32 1.85 19.59
C LEU A 523 28.70 1.75 20.27
N GLY A 524 29.00 2.63 21.22
CA GLY A 524 30.32 2.70 21.88
C GLY A 524 31.37 3.47 21.10
N LEU A 525 30.94 4.27 20.10
CA LEU A 525 31.81 5.13 19.30
C LEU A 525 31.84 6.56 19.88
N SER A 526 32.74 7.40 19.36
CA SER A 526 32.69 8.84 19.62
C SER A 526 31.42 9.46 19.01
N ARG A 527 31.00 10.65 19.45
CA ARG A 527 29.81 11.34 18.90
C ARG A 527 29.93 11.65 17.41
N ASN A 528 31.13 11.90 16.95
CA ASN A 528 31.44 12.16 15.54
C ASN A 528 32.60 11.25 15.10
N PRO A 529 32.33 9.96 14.85
CA PRO A 529 33.32 9.01 14.40
C PRO A 529 33.78 9.37 12.97
N GLU A 530 34.97 8.96 12.60
CA GLU A 530 35.47 9.12 11.24
C GLU A 530 34.62 8.31 10.25
N GLU A 531 34.64 8.71 8.98
CA GLU A 531 34.07 7.94 7.89
C GLU A 531 34.79 6.60 7.73
N GLY A 532 34.08 5.52 7.43
CA GLY A 532 34.63 4.19 7.23
C GLY A 532 33.99 3.10 8.06
N GLU A 533 34.71 2.00 8.24
CA GLU A 533 34.27 0.80 8.93
C GLU A 533 34.71 0.82 10.40
N HIS A 534 33.75 0.60 11.30
CA HIS A 534 33.97 0.51 12.75
C HIS A 534 33.44 -0.83 13.28
N LYS A 535 34.28 -1.62 13.90
CA LYS A 535 33.86 -2.87 14.54
C LYS A 535 33.14 -2.58 15.85
N VAL A 536 31.98 -3.21 16.05
CA VAL A 536 31.14 -3.07 17.25
C VAL A 536 30.64 -4.44 17.70
N GLY A 537 31.22 -5.00 18.75
CA GLY A 537 30.91 -6.36 19.19
C GLY A 537 31.23 -7.41 18.13
N SER A 538 30.23 -8.21 17.76
CA SER A 538 30.32 -9.19 16.67
C SER A 538 30.00 -8.62 15.30
N GLY A 539 29.39 -7.43 15.25
CA GLY A 539 29.00 -6.74 14.01
C GLY A 539 29.88 -5.53 13.69
N ALA A 540 29.38 -4.64 12.87
CA ALA A 540 30.08 -3.43 12.44
C ALA A 540 29.13 -2.28 12.07
N VAL A 541 29.69 -1.07 11.98
CA VAL A 541 29.03 0.12 11.41
C VAL A 541 29.87 0.65 10.27
N LEU A 542 29.28 0.85 9.11
CA LEU A 542 29.88 1.56 7.98
C LEU A 542 29.28 2.97 7.96
N ILE A 543 30.14 3.98 8.01
CA ILE A 543 29.73 5.40 8.06
C ILE A 543 30.14 6.10 6.79
N HIS A 544 29.17 6.73 6.12
CA HIS A 544 29.38 7.56 4.94
C HIS A 544 28.85 8.98 5.17
N ARG A 545 29.73 9.97 5.04
CA ARG A 545 29.43 11.39 5.28
C ARG A 545 28.95 12.08 3.99
N VAL A 546 27.83 11.65 3.47
CA VAL A 546 27.21 12.18 2.25
C VAL A 546 25.70 12.23 2.42
N ASN A 547 25.05 13.25 1.85
CA ASN A 547 23.59 13.24 1.80
C ASN A 547 23.12 12.11 0.88
N PRO A 548 22.26 11.18 1.35
CA PRO A 548 21.85 10.01 0.57
C PRO A 548 21.17 10.37 -0.75
N ALA A 549 20.50 11.53 -0.86
CA ALA A 549 19.81 11.96 -2.08
C ALA A 549 20.73 12.06 -3.31
N VAL A 550 22.03 12.32 -3.12
CA VAL A 550 22.97 12.43 -4.24
C VAL A 550 23.41 11.07 -4.79
N LEU A 551 23.25 9.99 -4.01
CA LEU A 551 23.77 8.66 -4.37
C LEU A 551 23.03 8.04 -5.56
N SER A 552 21.72 8.21 -5.68
CA SER A 552 20.97 7.71 -6.84
C SER A 552 21.15 8.58 -8.10
N ARG A 553 21.68 9.79 -7.97
CA ARG A 553 21.80 10.73 -9.10
C ARG A 553 22.91 10.38 -10.07
N THR A 554 23.87 9.56 -9.66
CA THR A 554 25.02 9.15 -10.49
C THR A 554 25.21 7.64 -10.50
N ASP A 555 25.80 7.12 -11.58
CA ASP A 555 26.16 5.70 -11.65
C ASP A 555 27.18 5.31 -10.56
N SER A 556 28.14 6.19 -10.27
CA SER A 556 29.13 5.97 -9.20
C SER A 556 28.49 5.92 -7.82
N GLY A 557 27.52 6.81 -7.53
CA GLY A 557 26.79 6.80 -6.26
C GLY A 557 25.94 5.54 -6.11
N ALA A 558 25.23 5.13 -7.17
CA ALA A 558 24.46 3.89 -7.16
C ALA A 558 25.36 2.65 -6.92
N LYS A 559 26.53 2.59 -7.56
CA LYS A 559 27.53 1.53 -7.32
C LYS A 559 28.06 1.57 -5.89
N GLN A 560 28.24 2.75 -5.31
CA GLN A 560 28.69 2.92 -3.92
C GLN A 560 27.67 2.28 -2.94
N VAL A 561 26.37 2.53 -3.11
CA VAL A 561 25.33 1.92 -2.25
C VAL A 561 25.37 0.40 -2.33
N ARG A 562 25.43 -0.16 -3.53
CA ARG A 562 25.52 -1.62 -3.73
C ARG A 562 26.81 -2.21 -3.15
N SER A 563 27.95 -1.51 -3.32
CA SER A 563 29.23 -1.92 -2.75
C SER A 563 29.21 -1.93 -1.22
N ASN A 564 28.54 -0.97 -0.60
CA ASN A 564 28.38 -0.92 0.86
C ASN A 564 27.60 -2.11 1.39
N VAL A 565 26.50 -2.50 0.72
CA VAL A 565 25.71 -3.68 1.08
C VAL A 565 26.52 -4.96 0.87
N ARG A 566 27.26 -5.07 -0.25
CA ARG A 566 28.19 -6.19 -0.48
C ARG A 566 29.19 -6.30 0.66
N ARG A 567 29.83 -5.17 1.03
CA ARG A 567 30.81 -5.13 2.13
C ARG A 567 30.19 -5.54 3.47
N ALA A 568 28.98 -5.09 3.74
CA ALA A 568 28.26 -5.48 4.96
C ALA A 568 28.03 -7.00 5.05
N LEU A 569 27.65 -7.64 3.96
CA LEU A 569 27.50 -9.10 3.90
C LEU A 569 28.84 -9.84 3.98
N GLU A 570 29.93 -9.28 3.43
CA GLU A 570 31.28 -9.82 3.59
C GLU A 570 31.73 -9.81 5.06
N ILE A 571 31.48 -8.71 5.80
CA ILE A 571 31.78 -8.61 7.24
C ILE A 571 31.08 -9.73 8.03
N ARG A 572 29.86 -10.09 7.63
CA ARG A 572 29.11 -11.19 8.21
C ARG A 572 29.56 -12.59 7.76
N GLY A 573 30.44 -12.69 6.77
CA GLY A 573 30.80 -13.96 6.15
C GLY A 573 29.73 -14.53 5.21
N GLU A 574 28.80 -13.71 4.78
CA GLU A 574 27.62 -14.06 3.96
C GLU A 574 27.75 -13.52 2.51
N GLN A 575 28.95 -13.35 2.00
CA GLN A 575 29.18 -12.79 0.65
C GLN A 575 28.53 -13.61 -0.47
N GLY A 576 28.25 -14.89 -0.27
CA GLY A 576 27.55 -15.75 -1.22
C GLY A 576 26.06 -15.40 -1.39
N GLU A 577 25.50 -14.66 -0.45
CA GLU A 577 24.10 -14.17 -0.49
C GLU A 577 23.95 -12.90 -1.36
N TYR A 578 25.04 -12.20 -1.65
CA TYR A 578 25.00 -11.01 -2.50
C TYR A 578 24.94 -11.39 -3.97
N ARG A 579 23.88 -10.98 -4.64
CA ARG A 579 23.72 -11.16 -6.09
C ARG A 579 23.05 -9.92 -6.68
N GLU A 580 23.59 -9.43 -7.79
CA GLU A 580 22.90 -8.46 -8.65
C GLU A 580 22.28 -9.26 -9.80
N ILE A 581 20.97 -9.12 -9.98
CA ILE A 581 20.20 -9.85 -10.98
C ILE A 581 19.34 -8.88 -11.80
N ASP A 582 19.04 -9.27 -13.05
CA ASP A 582 18.29 -8.41 -13.96
C ASP A 582 16.76 -8.60 -13.83
N LEU A 583 16.29 -9.36 -12.86
CA LEU A 583 14.87 -9.61 -12.65
C LEU A 583 14.54 -9.81 -11.17
N LEU A 584 13.32 -9.41 -10.79
CA LEU A 584 12.70 -9.83 -9.56
C LEU A 584 11.66 -10.90 -9.87
N GLN A 585 11.76 -12.05 -9.21
CA GLN A 585 10.90 -13.20 -9.48
C GLN A 585 10.52 -13.93 -8.21
N MET A 586 9.26 -14.35 -8.14
CA MET A 586 8.72 -15.16 -7.05
C MET A 586 7.87 -16.31 -7.60
N LYS A 587 7.95 -17.47 -6.93
CA LYS A 587 7.07 -18.61 -7.15
C LYS A 587 6.16 -18.79 -5.96
N ARG A 588 4.86 -18.89 -6.24
CA ARG A 588 3.83 -19.03 -5.22
C ARG A 588 2.83 -20.09 -5.68
N GLY A 589 3.02 -21.32 -5.21
CA GLY A 589 2.30 -22.47 -5.78
C GLY A 589 2.50 -22.59 -7.31
N PRO A 590 1.42 -22.61 -8.10
CA PRO A 590 1.52 -22.65 -9.55
C PRO A 590 1.84 -21.30 -10.18
N TYR A 591 1.85 -20.22 -9.42
CA TYR A 591 2.04 -18.86 -9.95
C TYR A 591 3.51 -18.49 -10.03
N LEU A 592 3.90 -17.95 -11.18
CA LEU A 592 5.21 -17.36 -11.44
C LEU A 592 5.03 -15.86 -11.68
N ILE A 593 5.54 -15.06 -10.77
CA ILE A 593 5.44 -13.59 -10.73
C ILE A 593 6.81 -13.06 -11.13
N THR A 594 6.91 -12.22 -12.16
CA THR A 594 8.20 -11.75 -12.66
C THR A 594 8.13 -10.30 -13.13
N HIS A 595 9.11 -9.50 -12.74
CA HIS A 595 9.44 -8.20 -13.32
C HIS A 595 10.88 -8.22 -13.83
N VAL A 596 11.11 -7.82 -15.08
CA VAL A 596 12.46 -7.65 -15.64
C VAL A 596 12.88 -6.21 -15.45
N LEU A 597 13.96 -6.01 -14.70
CA LEU A 597 14.46 -4.67 -14.37
C LEU A 597 14.97 -3.95 -15.63
N ASP A 598 14.59 -2.69 -15.76
CA ASP A 598 15.21 -1.78 -16.72
C ASP A 598 16.32 -0.95 -16.05
N GLU A 599 17.06 -0.14 -16.82
CA GLU A 599 18.18 0.69 -16.34
C GLU A 599 19.31 -0.11 -15.65
N THR A 600 19.37 -1.44 -15.86
CA THR A 600 20.48 -2.31 -15.45
C THR A 600 21.65 -2.25 -16.46
N GLU A 601 22.74 -2.94 -16.16
CA GLU A 601 23.84 -3.08 -17.12
C GLU A 601 23.45 -3.98 -18.31
N SER A 602 22.63 -4.99 -18.07
CA SER A 602 22.08 -5.87 -19.10
C SER A 602 20.76 -5.32 -19.63
N GLN A 603 20.68 -5.13 -20.93
CA GLN A 603 19.46 -4.75 -21.64
C GLN A 603 18.88 -5.93 -22.45
N LYS A 604 19.22 -7.16 -22.10
CA LYS A 604 18.81 -8.36 -22.80
C LYS A 604 17.44 -8.83 -22.31
N PRO A 605 16.57 -9.29 -23.18
CA PRO A 605 15.36 -9.98 -22.79
C PRO A 605 15.66 -11.22 -21.93
N VAL A 606 14.76 -11.50 -21.00
CA VAL A 606 14.76 -12.74 -20.20
C VAL A 606 13.75 -13.71 -20.80
N VAL A 607 14.15 -14.96 -21.00
CA VAL A 607 13.27 -16.01 -21.52
C VAL A 607 12.94 -16.99 -20.39
N LEU A 608 11.67 -17.02 -20.03
CA LEU A 608 11.11 -18.00 -19.08
C LEU A 608 10.72 -19.26 -19.85
N GLN A 609 11.33 -20.40 -19.52
CA GLN A 609 11.05 -21.69 -20.16
C GLN A 609 10.04 -22.48 -19.32
N GLY A 610 8.98 -23.00 -19.93
CA GLY A 610 7.96 -23.79 -19.26
C GLY A 610 6.66 -23.80 -20.04
N LEU A 611 5.67 -24.53 -19.54
CA LEU A 611 4.33 -24.55 -20.10
C LEU A 611 3.42 -23.70 -19.20
N PHE A 612 3.04 -22.52 -19.67
CA PHE A 612 2.36 -21.50 -18.88
C PHE A 612 1.01 -21.08 -19.46
N LEU A 613 0.09 -20.65 -18.61
CA LEU A 613 -1.00 -19.74 -18.99
C LEU A 613 -0.59 -18.31 -18.69
N ASP A 614 -0.82 -17.41 -19.63
CA ASP A 614 -0.59 -15.97 -19.44
C ASP A 614 -1.85 -15.33 -18.85
N LEU A 615 -1.76 -14.87 -17.61
CA LEU A 615 -2.90 -14.36 -16.86
C LEU A 615 -3.22 -12.88 -17.14
N PHE A 616 -2.34 -12.18 -17.85
CA PHE A 616 -2.62 -10.82 -18.35
C PHE A 616 -3.26 -10.79 -19.74
N GLU A 617 -3.65 -11.96 -20.27
CA GLU A 617 -4.36 -12.09 -21.53
C GLU A 617 -5.74 -12.74 -21.31
N ALA A 618 -6.78 -12.15 -21.95
CA ALA A 618 -8.17 -12.58 -21.76
C ALA A 618 -8.44 -14.03 -22.18
N ASP A 619 -7.67 -14.55 -23.16
CA ASP A 619 -7.78 -15.90 -23.69
C ASP A 619 -7.02 -16.93 -22.88
N LEU A 620 -6.32 -16.51 -21.82
CA LEU A 620 -5.48 -17.39 -21.03
C LEU A 620 -4.62 -18.31 -21.94
N PRO A 621 -3.83 -17.75 -22.86
CA PRO A 621 -3.14 -18.55 -23.88
C PRO A 621 -2.08 -19.45 -23.25
N VAL A 622 -1.94 -20.65 -23.84
CA VAL A 622 -0.85 -21.57 -23.49
C VAL A 622 0.43 -21.08 -24.17
N ARG A 623 1.48 -20.88 -23.35
CA ARG A 623 2.81 -20.47 -23.81
C ARG A 623 3.85 -21.52 -23.45
N HIS A 624 4.70 -21.91 -24.39
CA HIS A 624 5.84 -22.82 -24.15
C HIS A 624 7.08 -22.10 -23.62
N SER A 625 7.16 -20.82 -23.90
CA SER A 625 8.13 -19.89 -23.34
C SER A 625 7.57 -18.49 -23.37
N VAL A 626 8.03 -17.64 -22.46
CA VAL A 626 7.68 -16.21 -22.39
C VAL A 626 8.96 -15.40 -22.44
N GLU A 627 9.09 -14.53 -23.42
CA GLU A 627 10.18 -13.58 -23.53
C GLU A 627 9.73 -12.23 -22.97
N LEU A 628 10.48 -11.71 -21.99
CA LEU A 628 10.23 -10.44 -21.32
C LEU A 628 11.39 -9.49 -21.56
N LYS A 629 11.08 -8.30 -22.03
CA LYS A 629 12.05 -7.22 -22.19
C LYS A 629 12.25 -6.46 -20.87
N PRO A 630 13.36 -5.69 -20.75
CA PRO A 630 13.53 -4.80 -19.62
C PRO A 630 12.33 -3.86 -19.42
N GLY A 631 11.81 -3.77 -18.20
CA GLY A 631 10.62 -3.03 -17.81
C GLY A 631 9.29 -3.76 -18.06
N GLU A 632 9.31 -5.03 -18.43
CA GLU A 632 8.09 -5.83 -18.63
C GLU A 632 7.79 -6.72 -17.42
N ASP A 633 6.51 -6.94 -17.22
CA ASP A 633 5.90 -7.70 -16.13
C ASP A 633 5.23 -8.96 -16.65
N SER A 634 5.19 -10.01 -15.83
CA SER A 634 4.38 -11.19 -16.11
C SER A 634 3.78 -11.80 -14.85
N LEU A 635 2.58 -12.34 -15.02
CA LEU A 635 1.88 -13.18 -14.07
C LEU A 635 1.44 -14.44 -14.79
N LEU A 636 2.12 -15.55 -14.52
CA LEU A 636 1.97 -16.81 -15.25
C LEU A 636 1.47 -17.90 -14.31
N TYR A 637 0.68 -18.84 -14.86
CA TYR A 637 0.29 -20.08 -14.18
C TYR A 637 1.05 -21.26 -14.79
N ASP A 638 1.90 -21.93 -14.00
CA ASP A 638 2.74 -23.07 -14.45
C ASP A 638 1.90 -24.35 -14.50
N LEU A 639 1.61 -24.80 -15.71
CA LEU A 639 0.82 -26.00 -15.97
C LEU A 639 1.53 -27.30 -15.54
N ASN A 640 2.85 -27.31 -15.46
CA ASN A 640 3.61 -28.49 -15.04
C ASN A 640 3.49 -28.72 -13.53
N LYS A 641 3.53 -27.63 -12.74
CA LYS A 641 3.35 -27.71 -11.28
C LYS A 641 1.93 -28.09 -10.87
N SER A 642 0.95 -27.67 -11.64
CA SER A 642 -0.45 -28.03 -11.40
C SER A 642 -0.73 -29.52 -11.64
N ASN A 643 0.14 -30.23 -12.37
CA ASN A 643 0.00 -31.66 -12.64
C ASN A 643 0.08 -32.55 -11.39
N GLU A 644 0.75 -32.10 -10.33
CA GLU A 644 1.05 -32.94 -9.17
C GLU A 644 -0.12 -33.03 -8.16
N LYS A 645 -1.06 -32.11 -8.16
CA LYS A 645 -2.11 -31.98 -7.12
C LYS A 645 -3.55 -31.86 -7.62
N LEU A 646 -3.77 -31.60 -8.91
CA LEU A 646 -5.12 -31.36 -9.45
C LEU A 646 -5.81 -32.66 -9.90
N ARG A 647 -7.09 -32.76 -9.55
CA ARG A 647 -7.98 -33.76 -10.15
C ARG A 647 -8.13 -33.47 -11.65
N VAL A 648 -8.23 -34.50 -12.43
CA VAL A 648 -8.59 -34.41 -13.85
C VAL A 648 -9.98 -35.00 -14.00
N PRO A 649 -10.96 -34.22 -14.42
CA PRO A 649 -10.95 -32.80 -14.77
C PRO A 649 -10.86 -31.87 -13.56
N GLY A 650 -10.39 -30.62 -13.79
CA GLY A 650 -10.30 -29.58 -12.76
C GLY A 650 -10.07 -28.19 -13.35
N ILE A 651 -10.61 -27.17 -12.69
CA ILE A 651 -10.47 -25.78 -13.10
C ILE A 651 -9.07 -25.27 -12.72
N LEU A 652 -8.41 -24.63 -13.67
CA LEU A 652 -7.08 -24.04 -13.49
C LEU A 652 -7.19 -22.57 -13.14
N VAL A 653 -7.85 -21.80 -14.00
CA VAL A 653 -8.03 -20.34 -13.87
C VAL A 653 -9.39 -19.97 -14.46
N SER A 654 -10.07 -19.01 -13.82
CA SER A 654 -11.32 -18.44 -14.32
C SER A 654 -11.40 -16.94 -14.05
N SER A 655 -12.00 -16.19 -14.94
CA SER A 655 -12.42 -14.80 -14.72
C SER A 655 -13.79 -14.69 -14.03
N SER A 656 -14.17 -15.70 -13.25
CA SER A 656 -15.41 -15.79 -12.47
C SER A 656 -15.21 -16.54 -11.16
N ARG A 657 -16.10 -16.36 -10.20
CA ARG A 657 -16.14 -17.16 -8.99
C ARG A 657 -16.76 -18.51 -9.28
N ILE A 658 -15.99 -19.56 -9.03
CA ILE A 658 -16.44 -20.93 -9.27
C ILE A 658 -17.08 -21.51 -8.00
N ARG A 659 -18.18 -22.23 -8.21
CA ARG A 659 -18.95 -22.93 -7.18
C ARG A 659 -19.35 -24.33 -7.68
N GLU A 660 -19.68 -25.21 -6.77
CA GLU A 660 -20.42 -26.45 -7.01
C GLU A 660 -19.80 -27.32 -8.12
N GLU A 661 -18.49 -27.56 -8.05
CA GLU A 661 -17.83 -28.48 -8.98
C GLU A 661 -18.36 -29.90 -8.80
N GLN A 662 -18.83 -30.53 -9.87
CA GLN A 662 -19.35 -31.88 -9.88
C GLN A 662 -18.73 -32.67 -11.01
N LEU A 663 -18.30 -33.88 -10.70
CA LEU A 663 -17.80 -34.87 -11.65
C LEU A 663 -18.66 -36.12 -11.58
N ASP A 664 -19.18 -36.56 -12.72
CA ASP A 664 -19.92 -37.80 -12.86
C ASP A 664 -19.32 -38.67 -14.00
N GLU A 665 -19.97 -39.81 -14.32
CA GLU A 665 -19.51 -40.72 -15.36
C GLU A 665 -19.59 -40.13 -16.77
N THR A 666 -20.36 -39.07 -16.96
CA THR A 666 -20.67 -38.49 -18.27
C THR A 666 -19.98 -37.16 -18.53
N GLY A 667 -19.50 -36.49 -17.47
CA GLY A 667 -18.93 -35.16 -17.66
C GLY A 667 -18.52 -34.47 -16.37
N PHE A 668 -18.16 -33.20 -16.55
CA PHE A 668 -17.78 -32.27 -15.48
C PHE A 668 -18.64 -31.02 -15.56
N SER A 669 -19.12 -30.56 -14.44
CA SER A 669 -19.91 -29.34 -14.36
C SER A 669 -19.50 -28.44 -13.19
N PHE A 670 -19.75 -27.15 -13.32
CA PHE A 670 -19.54 -26.14 -12.27
C PHE A 670 -20.49 -24.98 -12.44
N VAL A 671 -20.71 -24.23 -11.36
CA VAL A 671 -21.45 -22.96 -11.36
C VAL A 671 -20.45 -21.80 -11.38
N SER A 672 -20.64 -20.87 -12.32
CA SER A 672 -19.80 -19.69 -12.52
C SER A 672 -20.59 -18.42 -12.22
N GLU A 673 -20.11 -17.61 -11.28
CA GLU A 673 -20.68 -16.34 -10.86
C GLU A 673 -19.75 -15.17 -11.25
N SER A 674 -20.26 -14.15 -11.93
CA SER A 674 -19.51 -12.96 -12.36
C SER A 674 -20.46 -11.79 -12.64
N PRO A 675 -19.95 -10.54 -12.79
CA PRO A 675 -20.79 -9.41 -13.20
C PRO A 675 -21.59 -9.72 -14.47
N SER A 676 -22.75 -9.08 -14.64
CA SER A 676 -23.49 -9.13 -15.91
C SER A 676 -22.75 -8.34 -17.01
N ASP A 677 -23.06 -8.65 -18.25
CA ASP A 677 -22.53 -7.94 -19.46
C ASP A 677 -20.99 -8.07 -19.63
N VAL A 678 -20.38 -9.10 -19.06
CA VAL A 678 -18.97 -9.45 -19.28
C VAL A 678 -18.83 -10.80 -19.99
N ASN A 679 -17.68 -11.01 -20.66
CA ASN A 679 -17.29 -12.31 -21.16
C ASN A 679 -16.39 -13.00 -20.13
N VAL A 680 -16.78 -14.21 -19.75
CA VAL A 680 -15.98 -15.05 -18.84
C VAL A 680 -15.09 -15.98 -19.65
N SER A 681 -13.83 -16.08 -19.26
CA SER A 681 -12.87 -17.06 -19.74
C SER A 681 -12.53 -18.04 -18.61
N THR A 682 -12.69 -19.33 -18.85
CA THR A 682 -12.32 -20.38 -17.89
C THR A 682 -11.44 -21.41 -18.58
N ARG A 683 -10.28 -21.69 -18.00
CA ARG A 683 -9.36 -22.74 -18.45
C ARG A 683 -9.50 -23.96 -17.53
N VAL A 684 -9.85 -25.10 -18.13
CA VAL A 684 -10.11 -26.36 -17.43
C VAL A 684 -9.12 -27.43 -17.93
N ARG A 685 -8.52 -28.16 -17.02
CA ARG A 685 -7.77 -29.39 -17.36
C ARG A 685 -8.76 -30.52 -17.62
N VAL A 686 -8.58 -31.27 -18.68
CA VAL A 686 -9.54 -32.29 -19.12
C VAL A 686 -8.83 -33.59 -19.49
N PRO A 687 -9.52 -34.76 -19.39
CA PRO A 687 -8.95 -36.05 -19.78
C PRO A 687 -8.81 -36.21 -21.30
N GLY A 688 -9.52 -35.40 -22.08
CA GLY A 688 -9.53 -35.40 -23.55
C GLY A 688 -10.40 -34.28 -24.07
N GLU A 689 -10.49 -34.11 -25.38
CA GLU A 689 -11.32 -33.11 -26.02
C GLU A 689 -12.81 -33.33 -25.70
N PRO A 690 -13.51 -32.34 -25.10
CA PRO A 690 -14.95 -32.46 -24.87
C PRO A 690 -15.72 -32.53 -26.20
N ARG A 691 -16.78 -33.35 -26.25
CA ARG A 691 -17.70 -33.41 -27.39
C ARG A 691 -18.68 -32.24 -27.37
N ILE A 692 -19.11 -31.88 -26.17
CA ILE A 692 -20.14 -30.83 -25.97
C ILE A 692 -19.72 -29.99 -24.76
N VAL A 693 -19.78 -28.69 -24.94
CA VAL A 693 -19.66 -27.71 -23.84
C VAL A 693 -20.88 -26.79 -23.88
N THR A 694 -21.57 -26.66 -22.74
CA THR A 694 -22.72 -25.77 -22.62
C THR A 694 -22.57 -24.85 -21.43
N ALA A 695 -23.13 -23.63 -21.53
CA ALA A 695 -23.27 -22.69 -20.44
C ALA A 695 -24.75 -22.24 -20.37
N GLY A 696 -25.41 -22.43 -19.23
CA GLY A 696 -26.82 -22.13 -19.08
C GLY A 696 -27.73 -22.90 -20.06
N GLY A 697 -27.33 -24.11 -20.46
CA GLY A 697 -28.06 -24.95 -21.41
C GLY A 697 -27.89 -24.58 -22.88
N THR A 698 -27.10 -23.54 -23.21
CA THR A 698 -26.74 -23.17 -24.59
C THR A 698 -25.32 -23.59 -24.91
N ALA A 699 -25.02 -23.87 -26.19
CA ALA A 699 -23.66 -24.19 -26.63
C ALA A 699 -22.70 -23.03 -26.29
N ALA A 700 -21.58 -23.35 -25.65
CA ALA A 700 -20.54 -22.40 -25.32
C ALA A 700 -19.37 -22.53 -26.32
N GLU A 701 -18.71 -21.41 -26.60
CA GLU A 701 -17.46 -21.41 -27.37
C GLU A 701 -16.36 -22.10 -26.56
N PHE A 702 -15.64 -23.06 -27.15
CA PHE A 702 -14.49 -23.67 -26.51
C PHE A 702 -13.37 -23.97 -27.49
N HIS A 703 -12.16 -24.03 -26.94
CA HIS A 703 -10.96 -24.39 -27.69
C HIS A 703 -10.12 -25.37 -26.87
N TYR A 704 -9.90 -26.57 -27.40
CA TYR A 704 -9.07 -27.61 -26.80
C TYR A 704 -7.62 -27.51 -27.24
N ASP A 705 -6.71 -27.48 -26.31
CA ASP A 705 -5.25 -27.56 -26.53
C ASP A 705 -4.75 -28.96 -26.14
N SER A 706 -4.40 -29.75 -27.14
CA SER A 706 -3.97 -31.16 -26.97
C SER A 706 -2.60 -31.30 -26.30
N ILE A 707 -1.76 -30.24 -26.37
CA ILE A 707 -0.41 -30.29 -25.80
C ILE A 707 -0.47 -30.13 -24.29
N SER A 708 -1.25 -29.16 -23.83
CA SER A 708 -1.44 -28.92 -22.40
C SER A 708 -2.52 -29.79 -21.75
N GLY A 709 -3.37 -30.46 -22.55
CA GLY A 709 -4.52 -31.19 -22.06
C GLY A 709 -5.55 -30.29 -21.40
N THR A 710 -5.74 -29.06 -21.93
CA THR A 710 -6.65 -28.08 -21.34
C THR A 710 -7.67 -27.58 -22.37
N VAL A 711 -8.83 -27.15 -21.88
CA VAL A 711 -9.84 -26.48 -22.69
C VAL A 711 -10.08 -25.07 -22.17
N LEU A 712 -10.08 -24.08 -23.06
CA LEU A 712 -10.58 -22.75 -22.81
C LEU A 712 -12.07 -22.73 -23.15
N ILE A 713 -12.89 -22.18 -22.25
CA ILE A 713 -14.32 -22.02 -22.46
C ILE A 713 -14.66 -20.54 -22.29
N ARG A 714 -15.49 -20.00 -23.22
CA ARG A 714 -15.99 -18.63 -23.15
C ARG A 714 -17.51 -18.62 -23.08
N TYR A 715 -18.04 -17.81 -22.19
CA TYR A 715 -19.48 -17.69 -21.96
C TYR A 715 -19.83 -16.34 -21.30
N PRO A 716 -21.11 -15.89 -21.39
CA PRO A 716 -21.53 -14.64 -20.77
C PRO A 716 -21.57 -14.75 -19.23
N GLY A 717 -21.23 -13.63 -18.57
CA GLY A 717 -21.29 -13.51 -17.12
C GLY A 717 -22.72 -13.49 -16.57
N ALA A 718 -22.87 -14.02 -15.34
CA ALA A 718 -24.15 -14.07 -14.64
C ALA A 718 -23.94 -13.97 -13.11
N PRO A 719 -24.41 -12.90 -12.45
CA PRO A 719 -24.26 -12.75 -10.99
C PRO A 719 -24.97 -13.81 -10.16
N LYS A 720 -26.05 -14.36 -10.67
CA LYS A 720 -26.81 -15.44 -10.01
C LYS A 720 -26.27 -16.85 -10.27
N GLY A 721 -25.15 -16.92 -11.00
CA GLY A 721 -24.55 -18.16 -11.43
C GLY A 721 -25.11 -18.71 -12.74
N ILE A 722 -24.21 -19.29 -13.53
CA ILE A 722 -24.52 -20.04 -14.75
C ILE A 722 -23.85 -21.42 -14.63
N THR A 723 -24.59 -22.49 -14.91
CA THR A 723 -24.03 -23.83 -14.92
C THR A 723 -23.30 -24.08 -16.23
N VAL A 724 -22.02 -24.44 -16.15
CA VAL A 724 -21.19 -24.85 -17.29
C VAL A 724 -21.01 -26.35 -17.23
N ASN A 725 -21.28 -27.05 -18.36
CA ASN A 725 -21.15 -28.50 -18.45
C ASN A 725 -20.21 -28.89 -19.60
N LEU A 726 -19.31 -29.81 -19.31
CA LEU A 726 -18.43 -30.47 -20.29
C LEU A 726 -18.80 -31.95 -20.36
N GLN A 727 -18.94 -32.52 -21.56
CA GLN A 727 -19.25 -33.92 -21.79
C GLN A 727 -18.22 -34.54 -22.76
N TRP A 728 -17.79 -35.80 -22.50
CA TRP A 728 -16.84 -36.56 -23.27
C TRP A 728 -17.48 -37.70 -24.08
#